data_4d4f3ce06a63953069ebd906d8d86902
#
_entry.id   4d4f3ce06a63953069ebd906d8d86902
#
_cell.length_a   1.000
_cell.length_b   1.000
_cell.length_c   1.000
_cell.angle_alpha   90.00
_cell.angle_beta   90.00
_cell.angle_gamma   90.00
#
_symmetry.space_group_name_H-M   'P 1'
#
loop_
_entity.id
_entity.type
_entity.pdbx_description
1 polymer ?
#
loop_
_entity_poly.entity_id
_entity_poly.type
_entity_poly.pdbx_seq_one_letter_code
_entity_poly.pdbx_strand_id
1 'polypeptide(L)'
;MFKKYVAFVALLLAMAAAAPQAQKTAATTTAKLTSPKEQFGWDIGADYRLVNYTQYVEYLKKLDQQSDRMTVIEIGKTEEGRPELTAIITSPENHKKLAQIKEANRRLALAEVGEEQARQLARDGKSIVWIDGGLHATEVLGAQQLIETIYRLNTKSDPETMRILNDNVILCTLVNPDGMELVSNWYMREPDEKKRSTNGIPRLYQKYIGHDDNRDFYMMNMSESVNANRVMYREWYPAIMYNHHQTGPAGAVLFAPPFRDPFNYNFDPLIVLGIDMVGSAIHTRLAAEGKPGAVMRTGAPYSTWFNGGIRTTSYFHNQIGILTETIGNPTPVEIPFVLDMQLPRADVPNPIAPGIFKFRTAIEYSVTNNYAILDIASKRHEDFLFNMYKMARNAIDAGSADHWTIHPKRIEAAREAIEAQAAGASRGGDNIGPRAALGGRGGGGAPVAVYASVLHDPKMRDPRGFIVPSDQPDFPTATKFVNTLIKAGVVVHRATAAFTVAGKQYPAGSYVVKAAQPFRAHVMDMFEPQDHPDDIPYPGGAPRPPYDVTGYNIAYSMGIRFDRVLDGFDGPFEKLPDVVTAAAKVTAAPRGGAYVIDAHVNDAFVAVNRLLKAKQAVSRATAPFTVNGRSYPAGSFLIPATAESTPIVEKVAAEKGMTVDGMQNVPTGDHPPVALKAVRIGLWDQYGGSMPSGWTRWLFEQFEFPFDVVYPQTLDAGNLNAKFDVLVFVDGAIPMRDSQQGQGGGGGFGGQPAADTIPAEFRPTLGRVTVGKTVPELKKFVENGGTILTIGSSTALGYHLGLPIRNALVEVANGAERPLPREKYFVPGSILEARIDNSNPLAYGMDSTAMVFYDESPAFRLQPEAALKGVRPVAWYDGTSPLRSGWAWGQQYLDQAVSIVEAPVGKGHLVLFGNEVNWRDQPHGTFKLLFNGIYYGSASPAPAATRTTDRPQ
;
A
#
# COMPACT_ATOMS: atom_id res chain seq x y z
N MET A 1 -55.64 8.67 10.63
CA MET A 1 -54.78 8.56 9.45
C MET A 1 -53.35 8.19 9.77
N PHE A 2 -52.97 7.98 11.02
CA PHE A 2 -51.58 7.69 11.44
C PHE A 2 -51.21 6.21 11.58
N LYS A 3 -52.16 5.28 11.47
CA LYS A 3 -51.91 3.83 11.63
C LYS A 3 -51.69 3.06 10.32
N LYS A 4 -51.78 3.70 9.14
CA LYS A 4 -51.54 3.06 7.85
C LYS A 4 -50.16 3.29 7.26
N TYR A 5 -49.37 4.22 7.80
CA TYR A 5 -48.01 4.49 7.31
C TYR A 5 -46.91 3.72 8.05
N VAL A 6 -47.21 3.16 9.23
CA VAL A 6 -46.21 2.35 9.99
C VAL A 6 -46.12 0.93 9.45
N ALA A 7 -47.18 0.41 8.80
CA ALA A 7 -47.13 -0.94 8.18
C ALA A 7 -46.43 -0.99 6.83
N PHE A 8 -46.26 0.14 6.14
CA PHE A 8 -45.58 0.20 4.83
C PHE A 8 -44.07 0.40 4.95
N VAL A 9 -43.59 1.03 6.02
CA VAL A 9 -42.18 1.19 6.27
C VAL A 9 -41.55 -0.08 6.88
N ALA A 10 -42.34 -0.86 7.63
CA ALA A 10 -41.89 -2.16 8.15
C ALA A 10 -41.81 -3.25 7.06
N LEU A 11 -42.50 -3.10 5.94
CA LEU A 11 -42.45 -4.05 4.81
C LEU A 11 -41.33 -3.75 3.83
N LEU A 12 -40.77 -2.52 3.81
CA LEU A 12 -39.64 -2.11 2.98
C LEU A 12 -38.27 -2.36 3.66
N LEU A 13 -38.24 -2.49 4.97
CA LEU A 13 -37.03 -2.87 5.73
C LEU A 13 -36.81 -4.38 5.85
N ALA A 14 -37.83 -5.20 5.49
CA ALA A 14 -37.74 -6.65 5.47
C ALA A 14 -37.34 -7.24 4.11
N MET A 15 -37.17 -6.42 3.05
CA MET A 15 -36.79 -6.88 1.72
C MET A 15 -35.33 -6.63 1.32
N ALA A 16 -34.50 -6.12 2.23
CA ALA A 16 -33.10 -5.84 1.96
C ALA A 16 -32.12 -6.91 2.50
N ALA A 17 -32.61 -8.08 2.93
CA ALA A 17 -31.77 -9.12 3.51
C ALA A 17 -32.16 -10.54 3.06
N ALA A 18 -32.33 -10.75 1.76
CA ALA A 18 -32.37 -12.10 1.20
C ALA A 18 -31.99 -12.04 -0.28
N ALA A 19 -30.70 -12.11 -0.56
CA ALA A 19 -30.27 -12.63 -1.86
C ALA A 19 -30.76 -14.07 -1.94
N PRO A 20 -31.45 -14.48 -3.03
CA PRO A 20 -31.88 -15.87 -3.16
C PRO A 20 -30.65 -16.75 -3.33
N GLN A 21 -30.26 -17.47 -2.29
CA GLN A 21 -29.48 -18.69 -2.45
C GLN A 21 -30.40 -19.64 -3.26
N ALA A 22 -30.09 -19.79 -4.54
CA ALA A 22 -30.70 -20.81 -5.36
C ALA A 22 -30.40 -22.17 -4.71
N GLN A 23 -31.37 -22.78 -4.06
CA GLN A 23 -31.28 -24.16 -3.62
C GLN A 23 -31.04 -25.03 -4.85
N LYS A 24 -29.82 -25.56 -4.99
CA LYS A 24 -29.50 -26.60 -5.96
C LYS A 24 -30.44 -27.79 -5.71
N THR A 25 -31.37 -28.03 -6.60
CA THR A 25 -32.09 -29.32 -6.67
C THR A 25 -31.03 -30.40 -6.90
N ALA A 26 -30.96 -31.39 -6.02
CA ALA A 26 -30.03 -32.50 -6.11
C ALA A 26 -30.23 -33.24 -7.44
N ALA A 27 -29.35 -33.01 -8.39
CA ALA A 27 -29.25 -33.81 -9.58
C ALA A 27 -28.49 -35.09 -9.24
N THR A 28 -29.20 -36.17 -8.97
CA THR A 28 -28.67 -37.53 -8.88
C THR A 28 -28.41 -38.04 -10.29
N THR A 29 -27.34 -37.60 -10.91
CA THR A 29 -26.69 -38.30 -12.03
C THR A 29 -25.22 -37.90 -11.96
N THR A 30 -24.33 -38.88 -11.94
CA THR A 30 -22.89 -38.70 -12.12
C THR A 30 -22.57 -38.14 -13.52
N ALA A 31 -22.93 -36.91 -13.76
CA ALA A 31 -22.57 -36.21 -14.99
C ALA A 31 -21.05 -36.10 -15.00
N LYS A 32 -20.41 -36.58 -16.06
CA LYS A 32 -18.98 -36.44 -16.26
C LYS A 32 -18.60 -34.95 -16.24
N LEU A 33 -17.76 -34.54 -15.30
CA LEU A 33 -17.26 -33.17 -15.22
C LEU A 33 -16.43 -32.84 -16.49
N THR A 34 -16.72 -31.71 -17.12
CA THR A 34 -15.99 -31.25 -18.30
C THR A 34 -14.54 -30.96 -17.92
N SER A 35 -13.59 -31.61 -18.60
CA SER A 35 -12.16 -31.34 -18.39
C SER A 35 -11.73 -30.03 -19.04
N PRO A 36 -10.61 -29.43 -18.57
CA PRO A 36 -10.02 -28.27 -19.24
C PRO A 36 -9.77 -28.50 -20.72
N LYS A 37 -9.27 -29.69 -21.08
CA LYS A 37 -9.04 -30.07 -22.48
C LYS A 37 -10.31 -30.08 -23.34
N GLU A 38 -11.41 -30.58 -22.77
CA GLU A 38 -12.72 -30.56 -23.45
C GLU A 38 -13.27 -29.14 -23.57
N GLN A 39 -13.00 -28.26 -22.60
CA GLN A 39 -13.46 -26.87 -22.60
C GLN A 39 -12.65 -25.96 -23.52
N PHE A 40 -11.32 -26.04 -23.45
CA PHE A 40 -10.42 -25.08 -24.10
C PHE A 40 -9.77 -25.63 -25.36
N GLY A 41 -9.81 -26.94 -25.59
CA GLY A 41 -9.15 -27.63 -26.71
C GLY A 41 -7.71 -28.06 -26.43
N TRP A 42 -7.14 -27.72 -25.23
CA TRP A 42 -5.78 -28.11 -24.81
C TRP A 42 -5.73 -28.35 -23.29
N ASP A 43 -4.70 -29.05 -22.85
CA ASP A 43 -4.43 -29.26 -21.44
C ASP A 43 -3.87 -27.97 -20.82
N ILE A 44 -4.25 -27.63 -19.58
CA ILE A 44 -3.65 -26.48 -18.87
C ILE A 44 -2.14 -26.66 -18.74
N GLY A 45 -1.39 -25.63 -19.08
CA GLY A 45 0.05 -25.67 -19.15
C GLY A 45 0.62 -26.19 -20.47
N ALA A 46 -0.22 -26.34 -21.50
CA ALA A 46 0.27 -26.57 -22.86
C ALA A 46 1.13 -25.37 -23.31
N ASP A 47 2.26 -25.67 -23.95
CA ASP A 47 3.16 -24.65 -24.45
C ASP A 47 2.43 -23.69 -25.41
N TYR A 48 2.70 -22.41 -25.30
CA TYR A 48 2.14 -21.33 -26.10
C TYR A 48 0.61 -21.15 -25.99
N ARG A 49 -0.03 -21.59 -24.89
CA ARG A 49 -1.49 -21.46 -24.67
C ARG A 49 -1.79 -20.79 -23.34
N LEU A 50 -2.73 -19.86 -23.36
CA LEU A 50 -3.30 -19.23 -22.16
C LEU A 50 -4.82 -19.18 -22.26
N VAL A 51 -5.48 -19.36 -21.13
CA VAL A 51 -6.92 -19.12 -20.93
C VAL A 51 -7.08 -17.70 -20.41
N ASN A 52 -8.01 -16.92 -20.96
CA ASN A 52 -8.34 -15.58 -20.47
C ASN A 52 -9.42 -15.62 -19.39
N TYR A 53 -9.72 -14.47 -18.77
CA TYR A 53 -10.69 -14.41 -17.69
C TYR A 53 -12.12 -14.74 -18.13
N THR A 54 -12.55 -14.28 -19.29
CA THR A 54 -13.87 -14.60 -19.85
C THR A 54 -14.07 -16.10 -19.97
N GLN A 55 -13.10 -16.81 -20.54
CA GLN A 55 -13.12 -18.27 -20.68
C GLN A 55 -13.10 -18.98 -19.31
N TYR A 56 -12.30 -18.44 -18.36
CA TYR A 56 -12.23 -18.96 -16.99
C TYR A 56 -13.58 -18.88 -16.29
N VAL A 57 -14.28 -17.74 -16.36
CA VAL A 57 -15.62 -17.54 -15.77
C VAL A 57 -16.65 -18.51 -16.36
N GLU A 58 -16.63 -18.69 -17.67
CA GLU A 58 -17.52 -19.66 -18.36
C GLU A 58 -17.27 -21.08 -17.84
N TYR A 59 -16.01 -21.46 -17.70
CA TYR A 59 -15.62 -22.77 -17.19
C TYR A 59 -16.00 -22.96 -15.73
N LEU A 60 -15.76 -21.96 -14.86
CA LEU A 60 -16.18 -22.01 -13.46
C LEU A 60 -17.69 -22.21 -13.31
N LYS A 61 -18.51 -21.44 -14.05
CA LYS A 61 -19.96 -21.57 -14.05
C LYS A 61 -20.42 -22.96 -14.50
N LYS A 62 -19.72 -23.54 -15.49
CA LYS A 62 -19.99 -24.88 -15.97
C LYS A 62 -19.67 -25.94 -14.92
N LEU A 63 -18.51 -25.86 -14.29
CA LEU A 63 -18.12 -26.76 -13.20
C LEU A 63 -19.06 -26.63 -12.00
N ASP A 64 -19.47 -25.42 -11.65
CA ASP A 64 -20.43 -25.17 -10.56
C ASP A 64 -21.77 -25.88 -10.78
N GLN A 65 -22.24 -25.93 -12.03
CA GLN A 65 -23.46 -26.66 -12.40
C GLN A 65 -23.29 -28.19 -12.40
N GLN A 66 -22.08 -28.67 -12.65
CA GLN A 66 -21.77 -30.10 -12.79
C GLN A 66 -21.29 -30.77 -11.50
N SER A 67 -20.76 -30.01 -10.52
CA SER A 67 -20.14 -30.54 -9.30
C SER A 67 -21.01 -30.27 -8.08
N ASP A 68 -21.09 -31.25 -7.21
CA ASP A 68 -21.65 -31.11 -5.85
C ASP A 68 -20.60 -30.71 -4.79
N ARG A 69 -19.32 -30.58 -5.21
CA ARG A 69 -18.17 -30.18 -4.36
C ARG A 69 -17.84 -28.70 -4.46
N MET A 70 -18.52 -27.94 -5.30
CA MET A 70 -18.15 -26.55 -5.59
C MET A 70 -19.36 -25.62 -5.62
N THR A 71 -19.15 -24.39 -5.19
CA THR A 71 -20.06 -23.26 -5.37
C THR A 71 -19.27 -22.02 -5.72
N VAL A 72 -19.69 -21.28 -6.74
CA VAL A 72 -19.06 -20.03 -7.15
C VAL A 72 -19.84 -18.85 -6.59
N ILE A 73 -19.14 -17.92 -5.95
CA ILE A 73 -19.70 -16.66 -5.46
C ILE A 73 -18.98 -15.46 -6.07
N GLU A 74 -19.69 -14.37 -6.28
CA GLU A 74 -19.13 -13.07 -6.61
C GLU A 74 -18.76 -12.34 -5.32
N ILE A 75 -17.50 -11.96 -5.17
CA ILE A 75 -17.01 -11.23 -4.00
C ILE A 75 -16.92 -9.73 -4.24
N GLY A 76 -17.22 -9.23 -5.41
CA GLY A 76 -17.26 -7.83 -5.75
C GLY A 76 -16.97 -7.57 -7.22
N LYS A 77 -16.67 -6.31 -7.53
CA LYS A 77 -16.28 -5.85 -8.87
C LYS A 77 -14.85 -5.34 -8.82
N THR A 78 -14.13 -5.50 -9.95
CA THR A 78 -12.83 -4.89 -10.18
C THR A 78 -12.98 -3.41 -10.57
N GLU A 79 -11.85 -2.71 -10.66
CA GLU A 79 -11.81 -1.31 -11.13
C GLU A 79 -12.28 -1.13 -12.59
N GLU A 80 -12.26 -2.17 -13.42
CA GLU A 80 -12.87 -2.15 -14.76
C GLU A 80 -14.31 -2.69 -14.78
N GLY A 81 -14.86 -3.06 -13.61
CA GLY A 81 -16.26 -3.50 -13.44
C GLY A 81 -16.51 -4.98 -13.74
N ARG A 82 -15.46 -5.81 -13.90
CA ARG A 82 -15.63 -7.27 -14.02
C ARG A 82 -16.00 -7.88 -12.68
N PRO A 83 -16.81 -8.95 -12.65
CA PRO A 83 -17.07 -9.69 -11.42
C PRO A 83 -15.75 -10.34 -10.94
N GLU A 84 -15.45 -10.22 -9.66
CA GLU A 84 -14.39 -10.97 -9.00
C GLU A 84 -15.02 -12.20 -8.34
N LEU A 85 -14.56 -13.40 -8.71
CA LEU A 85 -15.18 -14.66 -8.34
C LEU A 85 -14.28 -15.51 -7.44
N THR A 86 -14.92 -16.16 -6.47
CA THR A 86 -14.29 -17.18 -5.61
C THR A 86 -15.03 -18.50 -5.79
N ALA A 87 -14.30 -19.58 -6.07
CA ALA A 87 -14.82 -20.94 -6.02
C ALA A 87 -14.61 -21.51 -4.62
N ILE A 88 -15.71 -21.84 -3.93
CA ILE A 88 -15.72 -22.52 -2.63
C ILE A 88 -15.77 -24.01 -2.90
N ILE A 89 -14.72 -24.74 -2.54
CA ILE A 89 -14.57 -26.17 -2.79
C ILE A 89 -14.42 -26.93 -1.48
N THR A 90 -15.28 -27.92 -1.27
CA THR A 90 -15.28 -28.80 -0.09
C THR A 90 -16.13 -30.03 -0.36
N SER A 91 -16.25 -30.97 0.61
CA SER A 91 -17.16 -32.09 0.45
C SER A 91 -18.63 -31.66 0.39
N PRO A 92 -19.51 -32.44 -0.27
CA PRO A 92 -20.94 -32.15 -0.30
C PRO A 92 -21.59 -32.01 1.07
N GLU A 93 -21.07 -32.74 2.06
CA GLU A 93 -21.55 -32.67 3.44
C GLU A 93 -21.16 -31.35 4.12
N ASN A 94 -19.97 -30.83 3.85
CA ASN A 94 -19.53 -29.52 4.34
C ASN A 94 -20.32 -28.39 3.66
N HIS A 95 -20.66 -28.50 2.36
CA HIS A 95 -21.52 -27.51 1.68
C HIS A 95 -22.84 -27.29 2.41
N LYS A 96 -23.45 -28.35 2.95
CA LYS A 96 -24.68 -28.24 3.74
C LYS A 96 -24.51 -27.49 5.06
N LYS A 97 -23.27 -27.34 5.53
CA LYS A 97 -22.89 -26.75 6.83
C LYS A 97 -22.01 -25.50 6.72
N LEU A 98 -21.85 -24.92 5.52
CA LEU A 98 -20.93 -23.80 5.30
C LEU A 98 -21.15 -22.65 6.29
N ALA A 99 -22.40 -22.27 6.56
CA ALA A 99 -22.71 -21.21 7.52
C ALA A 99 -22.22 -21.55 8.94
N GLN A 100 -22.32 -22.80 9.37
CA GLN A 100 -21.85 -23.26 10.68
C GLN A 100 -20.31 -23.28 10.73
N ILE A 101 -19.67 -23.74 9.65
CA ILE A 101 -18.20 -23.76 9.54
C ILE A 101 -17.66 -22.34 9.58
N LYS A 102 -18.26 -21.42 8.79
CA LYS A 102 -17.90 -20.00 8.75
C LYS A 102 -18.03 -19.36 10.13
N GLU A 103 -19.13 -19.61 10.85
CA GLU A 103 -19.36 -19.06 12.18
C GLU A 103 -18.39 -19.64 13.23
N ALA A 104 -18.04 -20.93 13.16
CA ALA A 104 -17.05 -21.52 14.04
C ALA A 104 -15.67 -20.88 13.87
N ASN A 105 -15.22 -20.71 12.61
CA ASN A 105 -13.97 -20.02 12.30
C ASN A 105 -13.98 -18.56 12.78
N ARG A 106 -15.07 -17.83 12.58
CA ARG A 106 -15.22 -16.46 13.07
C ARG A 106 -15.07 -16.37 14.59
N ARG A 107 -15.74 -17.24 15.33
CA ARG A 107 -15.65 -17.28 16.81
C ARG A 107 -14.25 -17.61 17.31
N LEU A 108 -13.52 -18.45 16.61
CA LEU A 108 -12.13 -18.78 16.91
C LEU A 108 -11.23 -17.57 16.57
N ALA A 109 -11.30 -17.03 15.36
CA ALA A 109 -10.47 -15.91 14.91
C ALA A 109 -10.65 -14.64 15.75
N LEU A 110 -11.85 -14.43 16.29
CA LEU A 110 -12.16 -13.27 17.14
C LEU A 110 -12.07 -13.59 18.65
N ALA A 111 -11.67 -14.81 19.03
CA ALA A 111 -11.58 -15.29 20.42
C ALA A 111 -12.86 -15.00 21.23
N GLU A 112 -14.04 -15.18 20.62
CA GLU A 112 -15.36 -14.90 21.24
C GLU A 112 -15.84 -16.05 22.13
N VAL A 113 -14.99 -17.01 22.42
CA VAL A 113 -15.28 -18.19 23.24
C VAL A 113 -14.19 -18.41 24.28
N GLY A 114 -14.52 -19.17 25.34
CA GLY A 114 -13.53 -19.65 26.30
C GLY A 114 -12.67 -20.78 25.72
N GLU A 115 -11.51 -21.06 26.36
CA GLU A 115 -10.52 -22.00 25.83
C GLU A 115 -11.07 -23.42 25.61
N GLU A 116 -11.85 -23.95 26.55
CA GLU A 116 -12.45 -25.29 26.41
C GLU A 116 -13.35 -25.38 25.18
N GLN A 117 -14.21 -24.38 25.00
CA GLN A 117 -15.08 -24.33 23.82
C GLN A 117 -14.28 -24.11 22.52
N ALA A 118 -13.18 -23.33 22.57
CA ALA A 118 -12.29 -23.16 21.43
C ALA A 118 -11.64 -24.49 21.02
N ARG A 119 -11.18 -25.29 22.00
CA ARG A 119 -10.65 -26.65 21.73
C ARG A 119 -11.70 -27.58 21.12
N GLN A 120 -12.95 -27.50 21.59
CA GLN A 120 -14.04 -28.28 20.99
C GLN A 120 -14.34 -27.84 19.57
N LEU A 121 -14.44 -26.51 19.31
CA LEU A 121 -14.65 -25.97 17.97
C LEU A 121 -13.50 -26.31 17.02
N ALA A 122 -12.26 -26.35 17.51
CA ALA A 122 -11.09 -26.71 16.71
C ALA A 122 -11.10 -28.20 16.32
N ARG A 123 -11.44 -29.12 17.27
CA ARG A 123 -11.56 -30.55 16.99
C ARG A 123 -12.65 -30.88 15.96
N ASP A 124 -13.82 -30.26 16.10
CA ASP A 124 -14.98 -30.53 15.25
C ASP A 124 -14.97 -29.66 13.95
N GLY A 125 -14.12 -28.65 13.92
CA GLY A 125 -14.06 -27.64 12.91
C GLY A 125 -13.46 -28.10 11.59
N LYS A 126 -13.51 -27.22 10.60
CA LYS A 126 -12.87 -27.38 9.30
C LYS A 126 -11.95 -26.21 9.04
N SER A 127 -10.71 -26.47 8.60
CA SER A 127 -9.79 -25.41 8.23
C SER A 127 -10.30 -24.69 6.97
N ILE A 128 -10.34 -23.37 7.00
CA ILE A 128 -10.57 -22.59 5.80
C ILE A 128 -9.19 -22.23 5.22
N VAL A 129 -8.99 -22.54 3.94
CA VAL A 129 -7.74 -22.29 3.23
C VAL A 129 -8.04 -21.43 2.01
N TRP A 130 -7.43 -20.25 1.96
CA TRP A 130 -7.46 -19.39 0.77
C TRP A 130 -6.31 -19.76 -0.14
N ILE A 131 -6.60 -19.95 -1.44
CA ILE A 131 -5.59 -20.15 -2.49
C ILE A 131 -5.92 -19.16 -3.61
N ASP A 132 -5.00 -18.28 -3.89
CA ASP A 132 -5.17 -17.33 -4.99
C ASP A 132 -4.17 -17.54 -6.13
N GLY A 133 -4.41 -16.80 -7.20
CA GLY A 133 -3.53 -16.68 -8.33
C GLY A 133 -3.89 -15.50 -9.21
N GLY A 134 -2.97 -15.10 -10.07
CA GLY A 134 -3.19 -14.05 -11.04
C GLY A 134 -3.31 -12.64 -10.45
N LEU A 135 -2.78 -12.40 -9.25
CA LEU A 135 -2.64 -11.07 -8.67
C LEU A 135 -1.75 -10.23 -9.59
N HIS A 136 -0.49 -10.59 -9.75
CA HIS A 136 0.34 -10.02 -10.81
C HIS A 136 0.01 -10.72 -12.14
N ALA A 137 -0.75 -10.09 -13.00
CA ALA A 137 -1.31 -10.77 -14.18
C ALA A 137 -0.28 -11.22 -15.22
N THR A 138 0.90 -10.60 -15.27
CA THR A 138 2.02 -11.07 -16.12
C THR A 138 2.66 -12.36 -15.59
N GLU A 139 2.39 -12.72 -14.33
CA GLU A 139 2.77 -13.96 -13.69
C GLU A 139 1.69 -15.03 -13.96
N VAL A 140 1.52 -15.37 -15.24
CA VAL A 140 0.38 -16.13 -15.75
C VAL A 140 0.22 -17.52 -15.14
N LEU A 141 1.28 -18.10 -14.57
CA LEU A 141 1.25 -19.40 -13.91
C LEU A 141 0.20 -19.46 -12.79
N GLY A 142 0.15 -18.40 -11.96
CA GLY A 142 -0.78 -18.33 -10.83
C GLY A 142 -2.24 -18.47 -11.25
N ALA A 143 -2.65 -17.78 -12.31
CA ALA A 143 -4.00 -17.86 -12.86
C ALA A 143 -4.30 -19.23 -13.51
N GLN A 144 -3.36 -19.76 -14.29
CA GLN A 144 -3.59 -21.00 -15.02
C GLN A 144 -3.60 -22.23 -14.10
N GLN A 145 -2.76 -22.27 -13.07
CA GLN A 145 -2.75 -23.38 -12.10
C GLN A 145 -4.06 -23.49 -11.28
N LEU A 146 -4.77 -22.37 -11.06
CA LEU A 146 -6.07 -22.41 -10.38
C LEU A 146 -7.08 -23.26 -11.15
N ILE A 147 -7.11 -23.15 -12.49
CA ILE A 147 -8.01 -23.93 -13.35
C ILE A 147 -7.76 -25.42 -13.16
N GLU A 148 -6.49 -25.84 -13.20
CA GLU A 148 -6.11 -27.23 -13.01
C GLU A 148 -6.40 -27.73 -11.58
N THR A 149 -6.13 -26.89 -10.57
CA THR A 149 -6.38 -27.23 -9.17
C THR A 149 -7.86 -27.39 -8.90
N ILE A 150 -8.70 -26.47 -9.34
CA ILE A 150 -10.17 -26.53 -9.20
C ILE A 150 -10.71 -27.79 -9.87
N TYR A 151 -10.27 -28.10 -11.10
CA TYR A 151 -10.69 -29.32 -11.80
C TYR A 151 -10.30 -30.58 -11.02
N ARG A 152 -9.05 -30.69 -10.55
CA ARG A 152 -8.58 -31.87 -9.79
C ARG A 152 -9.33 -32.07 -8.50
N LEU A 153 -9.59 -31.03 -7.72
CA LEU A 153 -10.34 -31.11 -6.46
C LEU A 153 -11.78 -31.57 -6.69
N ASN A 154 -12.38 -31.22 -7.84
CA ASN A 154 -13.73 -31.63 -8.18
C ASN A 154 -13.82 -33.05 -8.76
N THR A 155 -12.75 -33.58 -9.36
CA THR A 155 -12.79 -34.86 -10.10
C THR A 155 -12.10 -36.03 -9.41
N LYS A 156 -11.01 -35.78 -8.67
CA LYS A 156 -10.30 -36.84 -7.98
C LYS A 156 -11.08 -37.37 -6.78
N SER A 157 -10.97 -38.71 -6.58
CA SER A 157 -11.64 -39.44 -5.48
C SER A 157 -10.68 -40.39 -4.76
N ASP A 158 -9.37 -40.12 -4.90
CA ASP A 158 -8.37 -40.83 -4.12
C ASP A 158 -8.50 -40.49 -2.60
N PRO A 159 -7.99 -41.34 -1.69
CA PRO A 159 -8.13 -41.14 -0.25
C PRO A 159 -7.59 -39.80 0.26
N GLU A 160 -6.51 -39.26 -0.34
CA GLU A 160 -5.94 -37.96 0.03
C GLU A 160 -6.88 -36.82 -0.33
N THR A 161 -7.35 -36.77 -1.58
CA THR A 161 -8.27 -35.73 -2.05
C THR A 161 -9.58 -35.73 -1.25
N MET A 162 -10.13 -36.92 -0.98
CA MET A 162 -11.37 -37.02 -0.21
C MET A 162 -11.20 -36.57 1.26
N ARG A 163 -10.07 -36.89 1.90
CA ARG A 163 -9.77 -36.39 3.22
C ARG A 163 -9.60 -34.87 3.23
N ILE A 164 -8.86 -34.31 2.26
CA ILE A 164 -8.67 -32.88 2.10
C ILE A 164 -10.03 -32.17 2.00
N LEU A 165 -10.94 -32.67 1.16
CA LEU A 165 -12.27 -32.08 0.98
C LEU A 165 -13.16 -32.21 2.23
N ASN A 166 -13.00 -33.28 3.02
CA ASN A 166 -13.75 -33.48 4.25
C ASN A 166 -13.29 -32.56 5.39
N ASP A 167 -12.00 -32.25 5.45
CA ASP A 167 -11.41 -31.51 6.56
C ASP A 167 -11.22 -30.02 6.26
N ASN A 168 -11.28 -29.60 5.00
CA ASN A 168 -11.07 -28.22 4.60
C ASN A 168 -12.27 -27.62 3.81
N VAL A 169 -12.41 -26.30 3.93
CA VAL A 169 -13.13 -25.44 2.99
C VAL A 169 -12.10 -24.62 2.22
N ILE A 170 -12.02 -24.78 0.92
CA ILE A 170 -10.99 -24.20 0.07
C ILE A 170 -11.62 -23.03 -0.71
N LEU A 171 -11.04 -21.84 -0.59
CA LEU A 171 -11.44 -20.63 -1.31
C LEU A 171 -10.43 -20.37 -2.43
N CYS A 172 -10.80 -20.73 -3.67
CA CYS A 172 -9.96 -20.48 -4.84
C CYS A 172 -10.37 -19.18 -5.51
N THR A 173 -9.50 -18.17 -5.49
CA THR A 173 -9.80 -16.80 -5.97
C THR A 173 -8.81 -16.35 -7.01
N LEU A 174 -9.29 -15.77 -8.11
CA LEU A 174 -8.46 -15.05 -9.06
C LEU A 174 -8.59 -13.56 -8.74
N VAL A 175 -7.52 -12.97 -8.19
CA VAL A 175 -7.57 -11.64 -7.55
C VAL A 175 -7.55 -10.49 -8.56
N ASN A 176 -6.96 -10.68 -9.76
CA ASN A 176 -6.92 -9.64 -10.79
C ASN A 176 -7.56 -10.11 -12.12
N PRO A 177 -8.90 -10.12 -12.20
CA PRO A 177 -9.64 -10.45 -13.42
C PRO A 177 -9.26 -9.62 -14.65
N ASP A 178 -9.09 -8.31 -14.46
CA ASP A 178 -8.78 -7.35 -15.52
C ASP A 178 -7.43 -7.64 -16.15
N GLY A 179 -6.46 -7.94 -15.29
CA GLY A 179 -5.12 -8.30 -15.71
C GLY A 179 -5.05 -9.64 -16.45
N MET A 180 -5.74 -10.67 -15.96
CA MET A 180 -5.79 -11.97 -16.66
C MET A 180 -6.40 -11.83 -18.06
N GLU A 181 -7.47 -11.06 -18.19
CA GLU A 181 -8.09 -10.78 -19.49
C GLU A 181 -7.13 -10.07 -20.44
N LEU A 182 -6.49 -8.99 -19.96
CA LEU A 182 -5.55 -8.21 -20.76
C LEU A 182 -4.34 -9.03 -21.22
N VAL A 183 -3.63 -9.66 -20.27
CA VAL A 183 -2.35 -10.33 -20.56
C VAL A 183 -2.54 -11.57 -21.39
N SER A 184 -3.56 -12.39 -21.09
CA SER A 184 -3.83 -13.60 -21.87
C SER A 184 -4.25 -13.27 -23.31
N ASN A 185 -5.12 -12.27 -23.51
CA ASN A 185 -5.51 -11.82 -24.83
C ASN A 185 -4.33 -11.21 -25.60
N TRP A 186 -3.48 -10.43 -24.91
CA TRP A 186 -2.26 -9.88 -25.50
C TRP A 186 -1.32 -10.96 -26.00
N TYR A 187 -1.08 -11.99 -25.18
CA TYR A 187 -0.26 -13.14 -25.55
C TYR A 187 -0.84 -13.91 -26.73
N MET A 188 -2.14 -14.24 -26.68
CA MET A 188 -2.81 -15.08 -27.68
C MET A 188 -3.09 -14.36 -29.02
N ARG A 189 -2.98 -13.01 -29.09
CA ARG A 189 -3.20 -12.25 -30.33
C ARG A 189 -2.16 -12.52 -31.41
N GLU A 190 -0.95 -12.96 -31.01
CA GLU A 190 0.13 -13.24 -31.97
C GLU A 190 -0.09 -14.61 -32.64
N PRO A 191 -0.27 -14.64 -33.96
CA PRO A 191 -0.51 -15.90 -34.67
C PRO A 191 0.69 -16.88 -34.65
N ASP A 192 1.91 -16.36 -34.74
CA ASP A 192 3.12 -17.14 -34.61
C ASP A 192 3.39 -17.47 -33.13
N GLU A 193 3.11 -18.70 -32.75
CA GLU A 193 3.23 -19.17 -31.38
C GLU A 193 4.61 -18.89 -30.74
N LYS A 194 5.68 -18.96 -31.54
CA LYS A 194 7.05 -18.73 -31.07
C LYS A 194 7.38 -17.26 -30.82
N LYS A 195 6.55 -16.33 -31.33
CA LYS A 195 6.69 -14.90 -31.10
C LYS A 195 5.78 -14.40 -29.97
N ARG A 196 4.92 -15.25 -29.42
CA ARG A 196 4.06 -14.91 -28.31
C ARG A 196 4.87 -14.47 -27.09
N SER A 197 4.45 -13.37 -26.47
CA SER A 197 5.13 -12.82 -25.29
C SER A 197 4.10 -12.17 -24.35
N THR A 198 4.28 -12.35 -23.06
CA THR A 198 3.56 -11.63 -22.00
C THR A 198 4.13 -10.23 -21.76
N ASN A 199 5.30 -9.93 -22.37
CA ASN A 199 5.93 -8.61 -22.29
C ASN A 199 5.33 -7.63 -23.28
N GLY A 200 5.54 -6.34 -23.01
CA GLY A 200 5.13 -5.26 -23.91
C GLY A 200 3.62 -5.06 -23.98
N ILE A 201 2.88 -5.38 -22.94
CA ILE A 201 1.46 -5.03 -22.79
C ILE A 201 1.27 -3.51 -22.89
N PRO A 202 0.15 -3.02 -23.45
CA PRO A 202 0.03 -1.61 -23.81
C PRO A 202 -0.28 -0.68 -22.63
N ARG A 203 -0.69 -1.20 -21.49
CA ARG A 203 -1.06 -0.48 -20.27
C ARG A 203 -0.83 -1.33 -19.03
N LEU A 204 -0.94 -0.71 -17.86
CA LEU A 204 -0.91 -1.42 -16.58
C LEU A 204 -1.99 -2.51 -16.56
N TYR A 205 -1.67 -3.68 -16.02
CA TYR A 205 -2.59 -4.82 -15.96
C TYR A 205 -3.62 -4.73 -14.86
N GLN A 206 -3.35 -4.04 -13.74
CA GLN A 206 -4.39 -3.46 -12.90
C GLN A 206 -4.56 -2.00 -13.33
N LYS A 207 -5.78 -1.55 -13.47
CA LYS A 207 -6.19 -0.29 -14.14
C LYS A 207 -5.35 0.94 -13.79
N TYR A 208 -4.97 1.08 -12.52
CA TYR A 208 -4.23 2.24 -12.01
C TYR A 208 -2.82 1.87 -11.53
N ILE A 209 -2.68 0.77 -10.80
CA ILE A 209 -1.51 0.50 -9.96
C ILE A 209 -0.61 -0.63 -10.46
N GLY A 210 -1.02 -1.37 -11.49
CA GLY A 210 -0.19 -2.41 -12.10
C GLY A 210 0.33 -3.42 -11.07
N HIS A 211 1.66 -3.53 -10.92
CA HIS A 211 2.32 -4.45 -9.98
C HIS A 211 2.13 -4.08 -8.50
N ASP A 212 1.74 -2.84 -8.21
CA ASP A 212 1.43 -2.40 -6.85
C ASP A 212 0.07 -2.91 -6.35
N ASP A 213 -0.66 -3.74 -7.13
CA ASP A 213 -1.85 -4.44 -6.66
C ASP A 213 -1.54 -5.35 -5.46
N ASN A 214 -0.27 -5.81 -5.30
CA ASN A 214 0.22 -6.48 -4.10
C ASN A 214 0.92 -5.53 -3.11
N ARG A 215 0.50 -4.27 -3.04
CA ARG A 215 0.98 -3.25 -2.09
C ARG A 215 -0.16 -2.49 -1.40
N ASP A 216 -1.41 -2.79 -1.78
CA ASP A 216 -2.59 -2.03 -1.37
C ASP A 216 -3.42 -2.71 -0.26
N PHE A 217 -3.04 -3.91 0.21
CA PHE A 217 -3.89 -4.70 1.12
C PHE A 217 -4.03 -4.14 2.54
N TYR A 218 -3.22 -3.19 2.97
CA TYR A 218 -3.38 -2.52 4.25
C TYR A 218 -4.05 -1.14 4.14
N MET A 219 -3.95 -0.46 2.97
CA MET A 219 -4.62 0.82 2.70
C MET A 219 -5.99 0.62 2.02
N MET A 220 -6.10 -0.36 1.13
CA MET A 220 -7.36 -0.73 0.45
C MET A 220 -7.97 0.42 -0.36
N ASN A 221 -7.16 1.01 -1.23
CA ASN A 221 -7.60 2.02 -2.20
C ASN A 221 -8.33 1.39 -3.39
N MET A 222 -7.92 0.19 -3.82
CA MET A 222 -8.49 -0.51 -4.97
C MET A 222 -9.61 -1.47 -4.58
N SER A 223 -10.56 -1.66 -5.48
CA SER A 223 -11.72 -2.52 -5.28
C SER A 223 -11.33 -3.97 -5.01
N GLU A 224 -10.32 -4.49 -5.71
CA GLU A 224 -9.84 -5.86 -5.59
C GLU A 224 -9.28 -6.14 -4.18
N SER A 225 -8.47 -5.24 -3.63
CA SER A 225 -7.94 -5.38 -2.27
C SER A 225 -9.04 -5.27 -1.20
N VAL A 226 -10.03 -4.39 -1.40
CA VAL A 226 -11.22 -4.29 -0.53
C VAL A 226 -12.01 -5.59 -0.55
N ASN A 227 -12.27 -6.17 -1.73
CA ASN A 227 -13.05 -7.39 -1.89
C ASN A 227 -12.38 -8.59 -1.21
N ALA A 228 -11.08 -8.80 -1.47
CA ALA A 228 -10.32 -9.90 -0.89
C ALA A 228 -10.22 -9.78 0.65
N ASN A 229 -9.89 -8.59 1.17
CA ASN A 229 -9.77 -8.36 2.61
C ASN A 229 -11.09 -8.54 3.34
N ARG A 230 -12.21 -8.13 2.76
CA ARG A 230 -13.54 -8.38 3.32
C ARG A 230 -13.80 -9.87 3.48
N VAL A 231 -13.46 -10.68 2.48
CA VAL A 231 -13.58 -12.14 2.55
C VAL A 231 -12.67 -12.70 3.64
N MET A 232 -11.38 -12.30 3.65
CA MET A 232 -10.38 -12.89 4.55
C MET A 232 -10.53 -12.45 6.01
N TYR A 233 -10.86 -11.16 6.28
CA TYR A 233 -10.78 -10.61 7.64
C TYR A 233 -12.13 -10.27 8.27
N ARG A 234 -13.21 -10.32 7.51
CA ARG A 234 -14.55 -9.99 8.02
C ARG A 234 -15.60 -11.11 7.79
N GLU A 235 -15.33 -12.05 6.88
CA GLU A 235 -16.32 -13.06 6.53
C GLU A 235 -15.89 -14.50 6.78
N TRP A 236 -14.71 -14.92 6.32
CA TRP A 236 -14.31 -16.33 6.29
C TRP A 236 -13.19 -16.70 7.25
N TYR A 237 -12.27 -15.80 7.56
CA TYR A 237 -11.17 -16.00 8.50
C TYR A 237 -10.35 -17.26 8.19
N PRO A 238 -9.69 -17.37 7.02
CA PRO A 238 -8.89 -18.54 6.69
C PRO A 238 -7.75 -18.73 7.68
N ALA A 239 -7.49 -19.97 8.06
CA ALA A 239 -6.34 -20.32 8.90
C ALA A 239 -5.03 -20.22 8.12
N ILE A 240 -5.08 -20.52 6.81
CA ILE A 240 -3.94 -20.43 5.89
C ILE A 240 -4.37 -19.64 4.66
N MET A 241 -3.55 -18.67 4.29
CA MET A 241 -3.64 -17.89 3.04
C MET A 241 -2.44 -18.26 2.17
N TYR A 242 -2.68 -18.65 0.92
CA TYR A 242 -1.64 -19.01 -0.04
C TYR A 242 -1.72 -18.17 -1.31
N ASN A 243 -0.66 -17.41 -1.56
CA ASN A 243 -0.51 -16.50 -2.69
C ASN A 243 0.52 -17.04 -3.68
N HIS A 244 0.14 -17.21 -4.95
CA HIS A 244 1.00 -17.69 -6.03
C HIS A 244 1.64 -16.54 -6.79
N HIS A 245 2.99 -16.59 -6.92
CA HIS A 245 3.78 -15.69 -7.74
C HIS A 245 4.68 -16.44 -8.72
N GLN A 246 5.27 -15.71 -9.66
CA GLN A 246 6.03 -16.28 -10.78
C GLN A 246 7.34 -15.51 -11.01
N THR A 247 8.25 -15.61 -10.06
CA THR A 247 9.67 -15.36 -10.28
C THR A 247 10.46 -16.47 -9.59
N GLY A 248 11.75 -16.54 -9.83
CA GLY A 248 12.58 -17.50 -9.12
C GLY A 248 14.03 -17.05 -9.16
N PRO A 249 14.84 -17.39 -8.13
CA PRO A 249 16.28 -17.17 -8.20
C PRO A 249 16.88 -17.90 -9.39
N ALA A 250 17.86 -17.28 -10.04
CA ALA A 250 18.57 -17.91 -11.13
C ALA A 250 19.17 -19.26 -10.71
N GLY A 251 18.94 -20.31 -11.49
CA GLY A 251 19.39 -21.67 -11.18
C GLY A 251 18.47 -22.46 -10.21
N ALA A 252 17.29 -21.89 -9.88
CA ALA A 252 16.22 -22.56 -9.14
C ALA A 252 14.90 -22.51 -9.92
N VAL A 253 13.88 -23.24 -9.49
CA VAL A 253 12.55 -23.22 -10.10
C VAL A 253 11.47 -22.70 -9.18
N LEU A 254 11.72 -22.74 -7.86
CA LEU A 254 10.72 -22.36 -6.87
C LEU A 254 11.39 -21.77 -5.63
N PHE A 255 10.84 -20.68 -5.10
CA PHE A 255 11.01 -20.31 -3.70
C PHE A 255 9.73 -20.65 -2.94
N ALA A 256 9.89 -21.20 -1.73
CA ALA A 256 8.85 -21.35 -0.72
C ALA A 256 9.44 -21.05 0.67
N PRO A 257 8.63 -20.64 1.67
CA PRO A 257 9.12 -20.44 3.04
C PRO A 257 9.83 -21.68 3.58
N PRO A 258 10.70 -21.55 4.59
CA PRO A 258 10.94 -20.39 5.47
C PRO A 258 11.52 -19.16 4.80
N PHE A 259 11.07 -17.96 5.27
CA PHE A 259 11.62 -16.69 4.82
C PHE A 259 12.95 -16.36 5.52
N ARG A 260 13.69 -15.39 5.00
CA ARG A 260 14.82 -14.76 5.69
C ARG A 260 14.37 -13.67 6.65
N ASP A 261 15.23 -13.29 7.58
CA ASP A 261 15.05 -12.07 8.39
C ASP A 261 15.12 -10.78 7.51
N PRO A 262 14.54 -9.67 7.97
CA PRO A 262 13.79 -9.55 9.22
C PRO A 262 12.32 -9.95 9.07
N PHE A 263 11.72 -10.39 10.18
CA PHE A 263 10.28 -10.42 10.34
C PHE A 263 9.80 -9.26 11.22
N ASN A 264 8.52 -8.88 11.11
CA ASN A 264 7.96 -7.81 11.92
C ASN A 264 7.69 -8.30 13.35
N TYR A 265 8.12 -7.55 14.35
CA TYR A 265 8.05 -7.90 15.77
C TYR A 265 6.63 -7.81 16.38
N ASN A 266 5.64 -7.31 15.64
CA ASN A 266 4.24 -7.26 16.08
C ASN A 266 3.52 -8.60 15.97
N PHE A 267 4.08 -9.58 15.24
CA PHE A 267 3.45 -10.89 15.07
C PHE A 267 3.47 -11.73 16.36
N ASP A 268 2.41 -12.54 16.54
CA ASP A 268 2.47 -13.65 17.48
C ASP A 268 3.52 -14.67 17.00
N PRO A 269 4.31 -15.28 17.89
CA PRO A 269 5.31 -16.31 17.52
C PRO A 269 4.74 -17.45 16.70
N LEU A 270 3.46 -17.80 16.87
CA LEU A 270 2.79 -18.88 16.13
C LEU A 270 2.65 -18.54 14.63
N ILE A 271 2.74 -17.28 14.23
CA ILE A 271 2.77 -16.89 12.81
C ILE A 271 4.05 -17.40 12.14
N VAL A 272 5.21 -17.02 12.68
CA VAL A 272 6.52 -17.40 12.11
C VAL A 272 6.68 -18.92 12.09
N LEU A 273 6.37 -19.57 13.22
CA LEU A 273 6.46 -21.02 13.35
C LEU A 273 5.45 -21.76 12.43
N GLY A 274 4.27 -21.19 12.24
CA GLY A 274 3.26 -21.72 11.32
C GLY A 274 3.70 -21.61 9.86
N ILE A 275 4.30 -20.49 9.47
CA ILE A 275 4.89 -20.27 8.14
C ILE A 275 5.98 -21.31 7.87
N ASP A 276 6.90 -21.51 8.82
CA ASP A 276 7.99 -22.47 8.70
C ASP A 276 7.48 -23.91 8.57
N MET A 277 6.46 -24.28 9.36
CA MET A 277 5.83 -25.59 9.31
C MET A 277 5.19 -25.87 7.95
N VAL A 278 4.40 -24.94 7.43
CA VAL A 278 3.73 -25.07 6.12
C VAL A 278 4.75 -25.07 4.98
N GLY A 279 5.74 -24.17 5.02
CA GLY A 279 6.83 -24.13 4.05
C GLY A 279 7.64 -25.43 4.02
N SER A 280 7.96 -25.98 5.18
CA SER A 280 8.67 -27.28 5.28
C SER A 280 7.83 -28.43 4.71
N ALA A 281 6.50 -28.41 4.84
CA ALA A 281 5.62 -29.40 4.22
C ALA A 281 5.68 -29.33 2.67
N ILE A 282 5.72 -28.11 2.10
CA ILE A 282 5.91 -27.90 0.65
C ILE A 282 7.22 -28.54 0.19
N HIS A 283 8.35 -28.19 0.80
CA HIS A 283 9.67 -28.73 0.43
C HIS A 283 9.74 -30.24 0.58
N THR A 284 9.17 -30.79 1.65
CA THR A 284 9.15 -32.24 1.90
C THR A 284 8.36 -32.98 0.82
N ARG A 285 7.20 -32.46 0.43
CA ARG A 285 6.38 -33.06 -0.63
C ARG A 285 7.06 -32.99 -1.99
N LEU A 286 7.63 -31.83 -2.35
CA LEU A 286 8.39 -31.70 -3.59
C LEU A 286 9.54 -32.70 -3.69
N ALA A 287 10.31 -32.85 -2.61
CA ALA A 287 11.41 -33.81 -2.56
C ALA A 287 10.91 -35.27 -2.66
N ALA A 288 9.82 -35.60 -1.96
CA ALA A 288 9.22 -36.98 -2.01
C ALA A 288 8.63 -37.30 -3.40
N GLU A 289 8.13 -36.31 -4.13
CA GLU A 289 7.65 -36.46 -5.50
C GLU A 289 8.77 -36.34 -6.57
N GLY A 290 10.05 -36.23 -6.16
CA GLY A 290 11.19 -36.13 -7.08
C GLY A 290 11.23 -34.80 -7.88
N LYS A 291 10.74 -33.71 -7.29
CA LYS A 291 10.69 -32.36 -7.87
C LYS A 291 11.80 -31.47 -7.29
N PRO A 292 12.98 -31.38 -7.95
CA PRO A 292 14.12 -30.59 -7.48
C PRO A 292 13.97 -29.09 -7.74
N GLY A 293 14.89 -28.26 -7.20
CA GLY A 293 15.05 -26.85 -7.52
C GLY A 293 14.26 -25.89 -6.64
N ALA A 294 13.67 -26.37 -5.53
CA ALA A 294 13.04 -25.49 -4.55
C ALA A 294 14.08 -24.93 -3.57
N VAL A 295 14.01 -23.60 -3.31
CA VAL A 295 14.88 -22.88 -2.38
C VAL A 295 14.07 -22.21 -1.27
N MET A 296 14.75 -21.87 -0.16
CA MET A 296 14.16 -21.21 0.99
C MET A 296 15.13 -20.23 1.65
N ARG A 297 14.70 -19.48 2.64
CA ARG A 297 15.51 -18.56 3.45
C ARG A 297 16.34 -17.61 2.59
N THR A 298 17.68 -17.62 2.78
CA THR A 298 18.62 -16.76 2.05
C THR A 298 18.85 -17.16 0.59
N GLY A 299 18.23 -18.24 0.12
CA GLY A 299 18.16 -18.59 -1.31
C GLY A 299 17.35 -17.61 -2.16
N ALA A 300 16.62 -16.67 -1.51
CA ALA A 300 15.88 -15.61 -2.19
C ALA A 300 15.74 -14.35 -1.27
N PRO A 301 15.40 -13.17 -1.83
CA PRO A 301 15.39 -11.91 -1.05
C PRO A 301 14.15 -11.71 -0.17
N TYR A 302 13.17 -12.61 -0.17
CA TYR A 302 11.87 -12.41 0.47
C TYR A 302 11.93 -12.45 1.99
N SER A 303 11.28 -11.48 2.64
CA SER A 303 11.12 -11.34 4.09
C SER A 303 9.64 -11.15 4.47
N THR A 304 9.34 -10.96 5.75
CA THR A 304 7.98 -10.82 6.28
C THR A 304 7.76 -9.47 6.98
N TRP A 305 8.48 -8.43 6.61
CA TRP A 305 8.46 -7.14 7.27
C TRP A 305 7.24 -6.29 6.92
N PHE A 306 6.99 -6.07 5.61
CA PHE A 306 6.04 -5.10 5.08
C PHE A 306 4.57 -5.59 5.19
N ASN A 307 3.65 -4.73 5.62
CA ASN A 307 2.23 -5.07 5.84
C ASN A 307 1.35 -5.02 4.57
N GLY A 308 1.76 -4.34 3.51
CA GLY A 308 0.86 -4.01 2.39
C GLY A 308 0.62 -5.11 1.34
N GLY A 309 1.27 -6.28 1.43
CA GLY A 309 1.03 -7.41 0.53
C GLY A 309 -0.09 -8.33 1.04
N ILE A 310 -0.82 -9.01 0.14
CA ILE A 310 -1.93 -9.89 0.51
C ILE A 310 -1.52 -10.97 1.54
N ARG A 311 -0.34 -11.60 1.35
CA ARG A 311 0.17 -12.59 2.29
C ARG A 311 0.64 -11.98 3.61
N THR A 312 1.23 -10.77 3.57
CA THR A 312 1.85 -10.17 4.74
C THR A 312 0.82 -9.48 5.64
N THR A 313 -0.20 -8.86 5.08
CA THR A 313 -1.34 -8.34 5.85
C THR A 313 -2.04 -9.45 6.63
N SER A 314 -2.05 -10.67 6.11
CA SER A 314 -2.59 -11.86 6.80
C SER A 314 -1.89 -12.16 8.13
N TYR A 315 -0.57 -11.92 8.25
CA TYR A 315 0.16 -12.12 9.52
C TYR A 315 -0.35 -11.23 10.64
N PHE A 316 -0.67 -9.99 10.32
CA PHE A 316 -1.21 -9.01 11.26
C PHE A 316 -2.67 -9.32 11.66
N HIS A 317 -3.31 -10.28 10.95
CA HIS A 317 -4.66 -10.79 11.20
C HIS A 317 -4.68 -12.22 11.72
N ASN A 318 -3.58 -12.71 12.31
CA ASN A 318 -3.44 -14.03 12.89
C ASN A 318 -3.69 -15.19 11.89
N GLN A 319 -3.30 -15.00 10.62
CA GLN A 319 -3.40 -16.02 9.58
C GLN A 319 -2.01 -16.39 9.05
N ILE A 320 -1.81 -17.65 8.70
CA ILE A 320 -0.56 -18.14 8.15
C ILE A 320 -0.50 -17.81 6.65
N GLY A 321 0.18 -16.73 6.30
CA GLY A 321 0.36 -16.29 4.92
C GLY A 321 1.54 -16.99 4.24
N ILE A 322 1.32 -17.62 3.10
CA ILE A 322 2.33 -18.33 2.32
C ILE A 322 2.49 -17.67 0.96
N LEU A 323 3.72 -17.53 0.53
CA LEU A 323 4.12 -17.15 -0.82
C LEU A 323 4.87 -18.30 -1.46
N THR A 324 4.65 -18.56 -2.73
CA THR A 324 5.62 -19.25 -3.57
C THR A 324 5.93 -18.42 -4.80
N GLU A 325 7.19 -18.45 -5.20
CA GLU A 325 7.68 -17.85 -6.44
C GLU A 325 8.15 -18.97 -7.35
N THR A 326 7.37 -19.30 -8.36
CA THR A 326 7.66 -20.44 -9.25
C THR A 326 7.94 -19.92 -10.66
N ILE A 327 9.06 -20.32 -11.26
CA ILE A 327 9.31 -20.03 -12.69
C ILE A 327 8.30 -20.77 -13.54
N GLY A 328 7.90 -20.20 -14.65
CA GLY A 328 7.02 -20.86 -15.63
C GLY A 328 6.40 -19.84 -16.55
N ASN A 329 6.44 -20.13 -17.84
CA ASN A 329 5.82 -19.30 -18.85
C ASN A 329 5.23 -20.23 -19.90
N PRO A 330 4.13 -19.86 -20.58
CA PRO A 330 3.62 -20.62 -21.71
C PRO A 330 4.64 -20.76 -22.84
N THR A 331 5.58 -19.82 -22.95
CA THR A 331 6.82 -20.03 -23.71
C THR A 331 7.82 -20.77 -22.81
N PRO A 332 8.34 -21.97 -23.19
CA PRO A 332 9.30 -22.70 -22.36
C PRO A 332 10.49 -21.83 -21.95
N VAL A 333 10.90 -21.90 -20.68
CA VAL A 333 12.00 -21.11 -20.11
C VAL A 333 13.24 -21.98 -19.89
N GLU A 334 14.42 -21.35 -19.95
CA GLU A 334 15.67 -22.01 -19.64
C GLU A 334 16.02 -21.81 -18.15
N ILE A 335 16.36 -22.90 -17.46
CA ILE A 335 17.01 -22.85 -16.15
C ILE A 335 18.51 -22.66 -16.40
N PRO A 336 19.09 -21.50 -16.04
CA PRO A 336 20.52 -21.26 -16.30
C PRO A 336 21.41 -22.11 -15.40
N PHE A 337 22.61 -22.41 -15.86
CA PHE A 337 23.63 -23.00 -15.00
C PHE A 337 24.20 -21.95 -14.06
N VAL A 338 23.93 -22.11 -12.77
CA VAL A 338 24.49 -21.30 -11.68
C VAL A 338 25.25 -22.21 -10.74
N LEU A 339 26.58 -22.07 -10.70
CA LEU A 339 27.46 -23.00 -10.01
C LEU A 339 27.11 -23.17 -8.52
N ASP A 340 26.92 -22.07 -7.81
CA ASP A 340 26.62 -22.06 -6.37
C ASP A 340 25.25 -22.69 -6.04
N MET A 341 24.34 -22.73 -7.03
CA MET A 341 23.03 -23.37 -6.89
C MET A 341 23.05 -24.87 -7.12
N GLN A 342 24.20 -25.45 -7.49
CA GLN A 342 24.37 -26.92 -7.64
C GLN A 342 24.87 -27.58 -6.35
N LEU A 343 25.25 -26.81 -5.32
CA LEU A 343 25.70 -27.34 -4.03
C LEU A 343 24.50 -27.50 -3.11
N PRO A 344 24.16 -28.73 -2.66
CA PRO A 344 23.14 -28.95 -1.62
C PRO A 344 23.53 -28.25 -0.31
N ARG A 345 22.61 -27.46 0.21
CA ARG A 345 22.78 -26.73 1.47
C ARG A 345 21.39 -26.46 2.12
N ALA A 346 21.36 -25.94 3.33
CA ALA A 346 20.12 -25.76 4.09
C ALA A 346 19.05 -24.91 3.41
N ASP A 347 19.43 -23.94 2.56
CA ASP A 347 18.53 -23.10 1.78
C ASP A 347 18.35 -23.56 0.33
N VAL A 348 19.11 -24.56 -0.14
CA VAL A 348 19.02 -25.22 -1.46
C VAL A 348 19.13 -26.75 -1.25
N PRO A 349 18.15 -27.42 -0.63
CA PRO A 349 18.33 -28.81 -0.20
C PRO A 349 18.38 -29.82 -1.36
N ASN A 350 17.73 -29.52 -2.49
CA ASN A 350 17.61 -30.41 -3.64
C ASN A 350 17.83 -29.62 -4.94
N PRO A 351 19.10 -29.34 -5.35
CA PRO A 351 19.43 -28.60 -6.58
C PRO A 351 18.82 -29.21 -7.83
N ILE A 352 18.60 -28.36 -8.85
CA ILE A 352 18.13 -28.80 -10.18
C ILE A 352 19.22 -28.60 -11.22
N ALA A 353 19.31 -29.55 -12.17
CA ALA A 353 20.18 -29.39 -13.32
C ALA A 353 19.67 -28.29 -14.28
N PRO A 354 20.58 -27.56 -14.96
CA PRO A 354 20.17 -26.61 -16.00
C PRO A 354 19.45 -27.33 -17.15
N GLY A 355 18.54 -26.63 -17.82
CA GLY A 355 17.75 -27.20 -18.90
C GLY A 355 16.47 -26.44 -19.18
N ILE A 356 15.65 -26.99 -20.11
CA ILE A 356 14.37 -26.38 -20.47
C ILE A 356 13.28 -26.79 -19.49
N PHE A 357 12.60 -25.79 -18.92
CA PHE A 357 11.47 -25.94 -18.01
C PHE A 357 10.18 -25.56 -18.75
N LYS A 358 9.29 -26.55 -18.89
CA LYS A 358 8.04 -26.40 -19.63
C LYS A 358 6.92 -25.87 -18.73
N PHE A 359 5.95 -25.18 -19.32
CA PHE A 359 4.82 -24.61 -18.59
C PHE A 359 4.00 -25.66 -17.86
N ARG A 360 3.76 -26.84 -18.48
CA ARG A 360 3.08 -27.95 -17.78
C ARG A 360 3.81 -28.40 -16.52
N THR A 361 5.14 -28.43 -16.55
CA THR A 361 5.93 -28.78 -15.37
C THR A 361 5.72 -27.74 -14.24
N ALA A 362 5.71 -26.45 -14.57
CA ALA A 362 5.41 -25.40 -13.60
C ALA A 362 4.01 -25.55 -12.98
N ILE A 363 2.99 -25.88 -13.78
CA ILE A 363 1.62 -26.19 -13.29
C ILE A 363 1.65 -27.36 -12.30
N GLU A 364 2.40 -28.45 -12.59
CA GLU A 364 2.50 -29.61 -11.68
C GLU A 364 3.22 -29.28 -10.37
N TYR A 365 4.24 -28.39 -10.39
CA TYR A 365 4.85 -27.89 -9.15
C TYR A 365 3.85 -27.11 -8.30
N SER A 366 3.11 -26.17 -8.93
CA SER A 366 2.10 -25.38 -8.23
C SER A 366 0.97 -26.24 -7.65
N VAL A 367 0.48 -27.23 -8.41
CA VAL A 367 -0.51 -28.19 -7.89
C VAL A 367 0.04 -29.01 -6.73
N THR A 368 1.31 -29.45 -6.77
CA THR A 368 1.97 -30.15 -5.65
C THR A 368 2.01 -29.26 -4.41
N ASN A 369 2.33 -27.96 -4.57
CA ASN A 369 2.33 -27.01 -3.46
C ASN A 369 0.93 -26.85 -2.86
N ASN A 370 -0.12 -26.72 -3.69
CA ASN A 370 -1.51 -26.67 -3.23
C ASN A 370 -1.87 -27.91 -2.41
N TYR A 371 -1.54 -29.10 -2.91
CA TYR A 371 -1.80 -30.36 -2.19
C TYR A 371 -0.98 -30.47 -0.91
N ALA A 372 0.27 -29.97 -0.87
CA ALA A 372 1.08 -29.95 0.36
C ALA A 372 0.42 -29.11 1.46
N ILE A 373 -0.06 -27.92 1.09
CA ILE A 373 -0.74 -26.99 2.00
C ILE A 373 -2.07 -27.58 2.48
N LEU A 374 -2.88 -28.11 1.57
CA LEU A 374 -4.17 -28.70 1.88
C LEU A 374 -4.04 -29.97 2.71
N ASP A 375 -3.00 -30.77 2.48
CA ASP A 375 -2.70 -31.98 3.26
C ASP A 375 -2.32 -31.64 4.70
N ILE A 376 -1.41 -30.67 4.92
CA ILE A 376 -1.04 -30.27 6.28
C ILE A 376 -2.19 -29.56 6.98
N ALA A 377 -2.98 -28.73 6.27
CA ALA A 377 -4.17 -28.10 6.81
C ALA A 377 -5.22 -29.12 7.26
N SER A 378 -5.39 -30.23 6.53
CA SER A 378 -6.27 -31.33 6.88
C SER A 378 -5.75 -32.13 8.07
N LYS A 379 -4.49 -32.59 8.03
CA LYS A 379 -3.89 -33.42 9.07
C LYS A 379 -3.76 -32.71 10.42
N ARG A 380 -3.63 -31.38 10.41
CA ARG A 380 -3.42 -30.57 11.61
C ARG A 380 -4.50 -29.47 11.75
N HIS A 381 -5.72 -29.72 11.28
CA HIS A 381 -6.79 -28.72 11.33
C HIS A 381 -7.08 -28.26 12.76
N GLU A 382 -7.08 -29.16 13.74
CA GLU A 382 -7.27 -28.81 15.16
C GLU A 382 -6.21 -27.82 15.65
N ASP A 383 -4.93 -28.04 15.31
CA ASP A 383 -3.84 -27.16 15.71
C ASP A 383 -3.97 -25.78 15.06
N PHE A 384 -4.22 -25.71 13.74
CA PHE A 384 -4.37 -24.43 13.03
C PHE A 384 -5.55 -23.62 13.56
N LEU A 385 -6.68 -24.25 13.76
CA LEU A 385 -7.90 -23.61 14.29
C LEU A 385 -7.71 -23.17 15.75
N PHE A 386 -7.11 -24.00 16.59
CA PHE A 386 -6.85 -23.61 17.98
C PHE A 386 -5.77 -22.54 18.08
N ASN A 387 -4.72 -22.58 17.25
CA ASN A 387 -3.69 -21.54 17.21
C ASN A 387 -4.25 -20.20 16.76
N MET A 388 -5.19 -20.17 15.81
CA MET A 388 -5.89 -18.94 15.42
C MET A 388 -6.61 -18.31 16.63
N TYR A 389 -7.34 -19.10 17.43
CA TYR A 389 -7.92 -18.65 18.69
C TYR A 389 -6.85 -18.18 19.68
N LYS A 390 -5.75 -18.93 19.83
CA LYS A 390 -4.68 -18.61 20.77
C LYS A 390 -3.99 -17.30 20.45
N MET A 391 -3.67 -17.06 19.18
CA MET A 391 -3.10 -15.79 18.72
C MET A 391 -4.03 -14.61 18.99
N ALA A 392 -5.32 -14.75 18.68
CA ALA A 392 -6.33 -13.74 18.98
C ALA A 392 -6.46 -13.47 20.49
N ARG A 393 -6.44 -14.52 21.33
CA ARG A 393 -6.49 -14.38 22.79
C ARG A 393 -5.22 -13.70 23.33
N ASN A 394 -4.03 -14.11 22.87
CA ASN A 394 -2.76 -13.47 23.21
C ASN A 394 -2.78 -11.97 22.88
N ALA A 395 -3.29 -11.61 21.68
CA ALA A 395 -3.42 -10.22 21.26
C ALA A 395 -4.35 -9.40 22.18
N ILE A 396 -5.51 -9.96 22.56
CA ILE A 396 -6.44 -9.32 23.49
C ILE A 396 -5.79 -9.18 24.89
N ASP A 397 -5.12 -10.22 25.40
CA ASP A 397 -4.48 -10.19 26.71
C ASP A 397 -3.33 -9.19 26.76
N ALA A 398 -2.48 -9.14 25.73
CA ALA A 398 -1.40 -8.15 25.59
C ALA A 398 -1.95 -6.71 25.53
N GLY A 399 -3.11 -6.48 24.90
CA GLY A 399 -3.79 -5.18 24.90
C GLY A 399 -4.51 -4.84 26.20
N SER A 400 -4.78 -5.82 27.05
CA SER A 400 -5.52 -5.68 28.31
C SER A 400 -4.62 -5.50 29.54
N ALA A 401 -3.33 -5.83 29.42
CA ALA A 401 -2.33 -5.77 30.50
C ALA A 401 -1.11 -4.96 30.09
N ASP A 402 -0.23 -4.60 31.01
CA ASP A 402 1.05 -4.00 30.65
C ASP A 402 1.86 -5.00 29.84
N HIS A 403 2.28 -4.55 28.68
CA HIS A 403 3.01 -5.34 27.70
C HIS A 403 4.11 -4.48 27.06
N TRP A 404 5.18 -5.13 26.61
CA TRP A 404 6.32 -4.48 25.96
C TRP A 404 6.69 -5.22 24.70
N THR A 405 6.42 -4.63 23.56
CA THR A 405 6.94 -5.11 22.28
C THR A 405 8.41 -4.72 22.17
N ILE A 406 9.28 -5.72 22.06
CA ILE A 406 10.72 -5.50 21.92
C ILE A 406 11.07 -5.32 20.46
N HIS A 407 11.68 -4.18 20.14
CA HIS A 407 12.07 -3.79 18.81
C HIS A 407 13.53 -3.32 18.77
N PRO A 408 14.20 -3.18 17.59
CA PRO A 408 15.64 -2.93 17.47
C PRO A 408 16.19 -1.80 18.32
N LYS A 409 15.58 -0.61 18.31
CA LYS A 409 16.05 0.54 19.11
C LYS A 409 16.07 0.28 20.62
N ARG A 410 15.17 -0.58 21.12
CA ARG A 410 15.18 -0.96 22.53
C ARG A 410 16.38 -1.84 22.87
N ILE A 411 16.75 -2.72 21.94
CA ILE A 411 17.96 -3.55 22.09
C ILE A 411 19.21 -2.68 22.03
N GLU A 412 19.24 -1.67 21.17
CA GLU A 412 20.33 -0.69 21.10
C GLU A 412 20.46 0.10 22.40
N ALA A 413 19.35 0.66 22.91
CA ALA A 413 19.33 1.35 24.19
C ALA A 413 19.78 0.44 25.37
N ALA A 414 19.43 -0.83 25.34
CA ALA A 414 19.90 -1.79 26.34
C ALA A 414 21.43 -2.04 26.21
N ARG A 415 21.94 -2.11 24.98
CA ARG A 415 23.38 -2.26 24.70
C ARG A 415 24.16 -1.05 25.21
N GLU A 416 23.70 0.16 24.90
CA GLU A 416 24.30 1.41 25.39
C GLU A 416 24.30 1.47 26.93
N ALA A 417 23.22 1.07 27.57
CA ALA A 417 23.14 1.02 29.05
C ALA A 417 24.14 0.03 29.65
N ILE A 418 24.34 -1.15 29.02
CA ILE A 418 25.35 -2.13 29.44
C ILE A 418 26.78 -1.57 29.29
N GLU A 419 27.07 -0.93 28.17
CA GLU A 419 28.38 -0.31 27.90
C GLU A 419 28.67 0.82 28.88
N ALA A 420 27.69 1.67 29.20
CA ALA A 420 27.81 2.73 30.17
C ALA A 420 28.10 2.20 31.59
N GLN A 421 27.44 1.11 32.02
CA GLN A 421 27.68 0.44 33.28
C GLN A 421 29.12 -0.14 33.33
N ALA A 422 29.56 -0.80 32.24
CA ALA A 422 30.92 -1.34 32.15
C ALA A 422 31.99 -0.26 32.20
N ALA A 423 31.81 0.88 31.55
CA ALA A 423 32.69 2.03 31.61
C ALA A 423 32.74 2.67 33.00
N GLY A 424 31.61 2.67 33.72
CA GLY A 424 31.56 3.13 35.14
C GLY A 424 32.30 2.17 36.08
N ALA A 425 32.16 0.88 35.91
CA ALA A 425 32.86 -0.16 36.70
C ALA A 425 34.37 -0.16 36.48
N SER A 426 34.83 0.08 35.27
CA SER A 426 36.27 0.18 34.94
C SER A 426 36.96 1.35 35.64
N ARG A 427 36.23 2.40 36.03
CA ARG A 427 36.75 3.50 36.86
C ARG A 427 36.82 3.14 38.34
N GLY A 428 36.15 2.04 38.78
CA GLY A 428 36.15 1.52 40.14
C GLY A 428 37.11 0.36 40.42
N GLY A 429 37.96 -0.03 39.48
CA GLY A 429 39.06 -0.98 39.72
C GLY A 429 38.71 -2.47 39.42
N ASP A 430 37.51 -2.81 38.97
CA ASP A 430 37.13 -4.18 38.56
C ASP A 430 37.27 -4.35 37.04
N ASN A 431 38.25 -5.16 36.66
CA ASN A 431 38.59 -5.48 35.25
C ASN A 431 37.55 -6.40 34.60
N ILE A 432 36.33 -5.94 34.37
CA ILE A 432 35.37 -6.60 33.53
C ILE A 432 35.34 -5.87 32.15
N GLY A 433 36.09 -6.39 31.20
CA GLY A 433 36.17 -5.79 29.87
C GLY A 433 34.80 -5.84 29.14
N PRO A 434 34.53 -4.86 28.24
CA PRO A 434 33.24 -4.74 27.55
C PRO A 434 32.74 -6.01 26.79
N ARG A 435 33.64 -6.87 26.37
CA ARG A 435 33.33 -8.13 25.67
C ARG A 435 32.69 -9.20 26.55
N ALA A 436 32.94 -9.19 27.86
CA ALA A 436 32.31 -10.15 28.79
C ALA A 436 30.84 -9.81 29.08
N ALA A 437 30.49 -8.52 29.04
CA ALA A 437 29.13 -8.04 29.25
C ALA A 437 28.17 -8.31 28.05
N LEU A 438 28.71 -8.56 26.85
CA LEU A 438 27.96 -8.77 25.61
C LEU A 438 27.82 -10.24 25.17
N GLY A 439 28.08 -11.22 26.07
CA GLY A 439 27.84 -12.64 25.76
C GLY A 439 28.93 -13.31 24.91
N GLY A 440 30.20 -12.91 25.05
CA GLY A 440 31.35 -13.68 24.53
C GLY A 440 31.41 -15.07 25.17
N ARG A 441 32.00 -16.05 24.48
CA ARG A 441 32.09 -17.51 24.82
C ARG A 441 32.56 -17.91 26.25
N GLY A 442 32.25 -17.12 27.24
CA GLY A 442 32.62 -17.27 28.64
C GLY A 442 31.54 -16.92 29.65
N GLY A 443 30.30 -17.31 29.45
CA GLY A 443 29.35 -17.56 30.53
C GLY A 443 28.79 -16.41 31.35
N GLY A 444 29.01 -15.15 31.00
CA GLY A 444 28.41 -13.99 31.67
C GLY A 444 27.30 -13.33 30.80
N GLY A 445 26.04 -13.42 31.24
CA GLY A 445 24.95 -12.66 30.62
C GLY A 445 25.00 -11.18 30.96
N ALA A 446 24.27 -10.34 30.21
CA ALA A 446 24.08 -8.93 30.54
C ALA A 446 23.44 -8.77 31.94
N PRO A 447 23.68 -7.63 32.64
CA PRO A 447 23.07 -7.41 33.96
C PRO A 447 21.54 -7.47 33.88
N VAL A 448 20.91 -8.32 34.70
CA VAL A 448 19.45 -8.50 34.74
C VAL A 448 18.72 -7.17 35.03
N ALA A 449 19.34 -6.25 35.73
CA ALA A 449 18.81 -4.93 36.00
C ALA A 449 18.45 -4.16 34.69
N VAL A 450 19.23 -4.32 33.62
CA VAL A 450 18.96 -3.68 32.31
C VAL A 450 17.67 -4.22 31.68
N TYR A 451 17.36 -5.50 31.89
CA TYR A 451 16.10 -6.07 31.45
C TYR A 451 14.89 -5.32 32.03
N ALA A 452 14.91 -5.03 33.32
CA ALA A 452 13.81 -4.31 33.97
C ALA A 452 13.83 -2.81 33.67
N SER A 453 15.02 -2.16 33.68
CA SER A 453 15.12 -0.69 33.58
C SER A 453 15.06 -0.15 32.16
N VAL A 454 15.39 -0.96 31.13
CA VAL A 454 15.39 -0.52 29.72
C VAL A 454 14.35 -1.30 28.92
N LEU A 455 14.39 -2.62 28.92
CA LEU A 455 13.46 -3.39 28.09
C LEU A 455 12.02 -3.39 28.62
N HIS A 456 11.86 -3.24 29.96
CA HIS A 456 10.56 -3.17 30.62
C HIS A 456 10.34 -1.84 31.36
N ASP A 457 10.92 -0.74 30.86
CA ASP A 457 10.64 0.61 31.39
C ASP A 457 9.11 0.86 31.29
N PRO A 458 8.40 1.17 32.41
CA PRO A 458 6.97 1.45 32.42
C PRO A 458 6.54 2.56 31.46
N LYS A 459 7.41 3.52 31.14
CA LYS A 459 7.14 4.61 30.20
C LYS A 459 7.13 4.15 28.75
N MET A 460 7.78 3.02 28.49
CA MET A 460 7.95 2.46 27.15
C MET A 460 7.03 1.26 26.89
N ARG A 461 6.04 1.06 27.77
CA ARG A 461 5.03 0.02 27.55
C ARG A 461 4.15 0.32 26.35
N ASP A 462 3.58 -0.73 25.78
CA ASP A 462 2.66 -0.62 24.65
C ASP A 462 1.37 0.10 25.07
N PRO A 463 0.73 0.85 24.14
CA PRO A 463 -0.53 1.53 24.43
C PRO A 463 -1.68 0.54 24.61
N ARG A 464 -2.61 0.88 25.51
CA ARG A 464 -3.91 0.21 25.68
C ARG A 464 -4.92 0.61 24.61
N GLY A 465 -4.61 1.65 23.86
CA GLY A 465 -5.39 2.12 22.74
C GLY A 465 -4.94 3.49 22.23
N PHE A 466 -5.64 3.93 21.22
CA PHE A 466 -5.40 5.17 20.53
C PHE A 466 -6.69 5.99 20.47
N ILE A 467 -6.57 7.31 20.62
CA ILE A 467 -7.67 8.25 20.48
C ILE A 467 -7.36 9.20 19.33
N VAL A 468 -8.28 9.28 18.37
CA VAL A 468 -8.21 10.19 17.21
C VAL A 468 -9.22 11.32 17.47
N PRO A 469 -8.76 12.52 17.90
CA PRO A 469 -9.66 13.62 18.27
C PRO A 469 -10.47 14.14 17.09
N SER A 470 -11.75 14.49 17.35
CA SER A 470 -12.66 15.00 16.30
C SER A 470 -12.46 16.49 15.98
N ASP A 471 -11.68 17.21 16.80
CA ASP A 471 -11.37 18.64 16.64
C ASP A 471 -10.09 18.90 15.83
N GLN A 472 -9.47 17.85 15.25
CA GLN A 472 -8.33 18.04 14.37
C GLN A 472 -8.72 18.68 13.03
N PRO A 473 -7.84 19.51 12.44
CA PRO A 473 -8.19 20.34 11.27
C PRO A 473 -8.75 19.56 10.07
N ASP A 474 -8.12 18.43 9.68
CA ASP A 474 -8.58 17.55 8.60
C ASP A 474 -9.23 16.27 9.16
N PHE A 475 -10.34 16.42 9.85
CA PHE A 475 -11.08 15.29 10.41
C PHE A 475 -11.67 14.36 9.34
N PRO A 476 -12.08 14.81 8.13
CA PRO A 476 -12.41 13.91 7.02
C PRO A 476 -11.29 12.94 6.66
N THR A 477 -10.04 13.37 6.58
CA THR A 477 -8.89 12.49 6.33
C THR A 477 -8.66 11.51 7.49
N ALA A 478 -8.83 11.96 8.75
CA ALA A 478 -8.79 11.06 9.91
C ALA A 478 -9.89 9.99 9.86
N THR A 479 -11.08 10.35 9.34
CA THR A 479 -12.17 9.39 9.13
C THR A 479 -11.83 8.37 8.02
N LYS A 480 -11.14 8.78 6.95
CA LYS A 480 -10.64 7.83 5.92
C LYS A 480 -9.67 6.82 6.52
N PHE A 481 -8.74 7.26 7.37
CA PHE A 481 -7.84 6.36 8.11
C PHE A 481 -8.61 5.36 8.97
N VAL A 482 -9.58 5.82 9.74
CA VAL A 482 -10.44 4.96 10.56
C VAL A 482 -11.21 3.95 9.71
N ASN A 483 -11.71 4.38 8.54
CA ASN A 483 -12.38 3.49 7.59
C ASN A 483 -11.45 2.40 7.05
N THR A 484 -10.17 2.70 6.84
CA THR A 484 -9.16 1.70 6.47
C THR A 484 -9.02 0.63 7.55
N LEU A 485 -8.99 1.01 8.82
CA LEU A 485 -8.98 0.06 9.95
C LEU A 485 -10.25 -0.80 9.98
N ILE A 486 -11.43 -0.20 9.78
CA ILE A 486 -12.71 -0.92 9.77
C ILE A 486 -12.78 -1.93 8.61
N LYS A 487 -12.33 -1.55 7.41
CA LYS A 487 -12.24 -2.45 6.24
C LYS A 487 -11.35 -3.67 6.56
N ALA A 488 -10.27 -3.47 7.32
CA ALA A 488 -9.37 -4.53 7.79
C ALA A 488 -9.92 -5.34 8.98
N GLY A 489 -11.18 -5.15 9.38
CA GLY A 489 -11.80 -5.90 10.48
C GLY A 489 -11.43 -5.42 11.89
N VAL A 490 -10.73 -4.30 12.03
CA VAL A 490 -10.42 -3.67 13.32
C VAL A 490 -11.69 -3.09 13.93
N VAL A 491 -11.89 -3.30 15.23
CA VAL A 491 -12.99 -2.71 15.98
C VAL A 491 -12.64 -1.27 16.34
N VAL A 492 -13.43 -0.35 15.84
CA VAL A 492 -13.32 1.09 16.14
C VAL A 492 -14.58 1.56 16.85
N HIS A 493 -14.42 2.46 17.81
CA HIS A 493 -15.50 3.10 18.53
C HIS A 493 -15.54 4.60 18.23
N ARG A 494 -16.71 5.19 18.40
CA ARG A 494 -16.94 6.65 18.37
C ARG A 494 -17.44 7.11 19.73
N ALA A 495 -16.89 8.21 20.23
CA ALA A 495 -17.37 8.83 21.45
C ALA A 495 -18.73 9.52 21.20
N THR A 496 -19.75 9.17 22.00
CA THR A 496 -21.10 9.75 21.90
C THR A 496 -21.25 11.04 22.69
N ALA A 497 -20.34 11.31 23.64
CA ALA A 497 -20.24 12.52 24.42
C ALA A 497 -18.75 12.89 24.64
N ALA A 498 -18.49 14.11 25.10
CA ALA A 498 -17.13 14.50 25.52
C ALA A 498 -16.68 13.63 26.71
N PHE A 499 -15.39 13.29 26.75
CA PHE A 499 -14.81 12.44 27.80
C PHE A 499 -13.37 12.86 28.12
N THR A 500 -12.85 12.36 29.22
CA THR A 500 -11.49 12.68 29.67
C THR A 500 -10.68 11.40 29.88
N VAL A 501 -9.46 11.35 29.33
CA VAL A 501 -8.49 10.24 29.50
C VAL A 501 -7.13 10.85 29.82
N ALA A 502 -6.45 10.33 30.81
CA ALA A 502 -5.11 10.79 31.25
C ALA A 502 -5.00 12.32 31.44
N GLY A 503 -6.07 12.95 31.93
CA GLY A 503 -6.14 14.41 32.18
C GLY A 503 -6.41 15.26 30.93
N LYS A 504 -6.48 14.66 29.71
CA LYS A 504 -6.84 15.34 28.46
C LYS A 504 -8.33 15.15 28.16
N GLN A 505 -9.00 16.23 27.79
CA GLN A 505 -10.39 16.22 27.38
C GLN A 505 -10.49 16.00 25.85
N TYR A 506 -11.42 15.14 25.43
CA TYR A 506 -11.72 14.83 24.03
C TYR A 506 -13.17 15.16 23.72
N PRO A 507 -13.45 15.77 22.57
CA PRO A 507 -14.83 16.09 22.18
C PRO A 507 -15.61 14.84 21.76
N ALA A 508 -16.93 14.94 21.78
CA ALA A 508 -17.83 13.98 21.15
C ALA A 508 -17.47 13.80 19.67
N GLY A 509 -17.66 12.60 19.13
CA GLY A 509 -17.31 12.28 17.77
C GLY A 509 -15.86 11.80 17.57
N SER A 510 -14.99 11.91 18.58
CA SER A 510 -13.62 11.36 18.54
C SER A 510 -13.66 9.84 18.35
N TYR A 511 -12.71 9.29 17.60
CA TYR A 511 -12.61 7.84 17.41
C TYR A 511 -11.67 7.22 18.44
N VAL A 512 -12.01 6.01 18.87
CA VAL A 512 -11.24 5.24 19.86
C VAL A 512 -10.96 3.85 19.31
N VAL A 513 -9.69 3.47 19.30
CA VAL A 513 -9.22 2.15 18.88
C VAL A 513 -8.53 1.50 20.06
N LYS A 514 -9.19 0.52 20.69
CA LYS A 514 -8.61 -0.25 21.81
C LYS A 514 -7.59 -1.24 21.27
N ALA A 515 -6.44 -1.39 21.96
CA ALA A 515 -5.44 -2.41 21.61
C ALA A 515 -5.88 -3.82 22.02
N ALA A 516 -6.80 -3.94 22.99
CA ALA A 516 -7.37 -5.21 23.45
C ALA A 516 -8.38 -5.77 22.44
N GLN A 517 -7.90 -6.24 21.29
CA GLN A 517 -8.71 -6.83 20.24
C GLN A 517 -7.89 -7.87 19.42
N PRO A 518 -8.55 -8.80 18.69
CA PRO A 518 -7.87 -9.90 17.99
C PRO A 518 -6.77 -9.45 17.03
N PHE A 519 -7.00 -8.39 16.28
CA PHE A 519 -6.07 -7.87 15.29
C PHE A 519 -5.18 -6.74 15.85
N ARG A 520 -4.76 -6.89 17.13
CA ARG A 520 -3.85 -5.93 17.78
C ARG A 520 -2.58 -5.68 16.98
N ALA A 521 -2.00 -6.72 16.38
CA ALA A 521 -0.79 -6.58 15.57
C ALA A 521 -1.00 -5.56 14.43
N HIS A 522 -2.13 -5.63 13.74
CA HIS A 522 -2.48 -4.64 12.70
C HIS A 522 -2.71 -3.24 13.27
N VAL A 523 -3.40 -3.14 14.41
CA VAL A 523 -3.60 -1.84 15.10
C VAL A 523 -2.25 -1.21 15.46
N MET A 524 -1.34 -1.97 16.07
CA MET A 524 -0.02 -1.48 16.44
C MET A 524 0.77 -1.00 15.21
N ASP A 525 0.77 -1.79 14.15
CA ASP A 525 1.53 -1.49 12.93
C ASP A 525 1.00 -0.26 12.17
N MET A 526 -0.30 0.02 12.26
CA MET A 526 -0.94 1.17 11.61
C MET A 526 -0.73 2.50 12.37
N PHE A 527 -0.52 2.45 13.69
CA PHE A 527 -0.34 3.64 14.53
C PHE A 527 1.10 3.86 14.99
N GLU A 528 1.83 2.80 15.37
CA GLU A 528 3.18 2.91 15.90
C GLU A 528 4.20 2.96 14.76
N PRO A 529 5.32 3.68 14.93
CA PRO A 529 6.39 3.70 13.93
C PRO A 529 7.01 2.31 13.77
N GLN A 530 7.32 1.93 12.55
CA GLN A 530 8.15 0.76 12.29
C GLN A 530 9.60 1.10 12.66
N ASP A 531 10.27 0.15 13.29
CA ASP A 531 11.68 0.24 13.68
C ASP A 531 12.43 -0.93 13.02
N HIS A 532 12.81 -0.73 11.74
CA HIS A 532 13.49 -1.76 10.96
C HIS A 532 14.93 -1.95 11.45
N PRO A 533 15.38 -3.19 11.65
CA PRO A 533 16.76 -3.46 12.07
C PRO A 533 17.77 -3.08 10.98
N ASP A 534 18.99 -2.77 11.39
CA ASP A 534 20.13 -2.58 10.48
C ASP A 534 20.51 -3.92 9.83
N ASP A 535 20.01 -4.18 8.60
CA ASP A 535 20.32 -5.40 7.84
C ASP A 535 21.65 -5.22 7.09
N ILE A 536 22.76 -5.25 7.86
CA ILE A 536 24.13 -5.14 7.37
C ILE A 536 24.84 -6.48 7.58
N PRO A 537 25.28 -7.18 6.52
CA PRO A 537 25.78 -8.55 6.61
C PRO A 537 27.08 -8.69 7.42
N TYR A 538 27.89 -7.64 7.49
CA TYR A 538 29.12 -7.58 8.30
C TYR A 538 29.49 -6.10 8.57
N PRO A 539 30.24 -5.81 9.64
CA PRO A 539 30.63 -4.45 9.98
C PRO A 539 31.32 -3.73 8.81
N GLY A 540 30.78 -2.57 8.40
CA GLY A 540 31.28 -1.80 7.24
C GLY A 540 30.84 -2.33 5.87
N GLY A 541 29.99 -3.37 5.82
CA GLY A 541 29.38 -3.85 4.60
C GLY A 541 28.23 -2.96 4.12
N ALA A 542 27.85 -3.12 2.86
CA ALA A 542 26.68 -2.44 2.32
C ALA A 542 25.38 -2.99 2.93
N PRO A 543 24.43 -2.11 3.31
CA PRO A 543 23.08 -2.51 3.69
C PRO A 543 22.39 -3.40 2.63
N ARG A 544 21.66 -4.41 3.09
CA ARG A 544 20.82 -5.24 2.20
C ARG A 544 19.51 -4.51 1.91
N PRO A 545 19.06 -4.47 0.66
CA PRO A 545 17.74 -3.95 0.33
C PRO A 545 16.64 -4.73 1.05
N PRO A 546 15.63 -4.04 1.62
CA PRO A 546 14.44 -4.70 2.14
C PRO A 546 13.63 -5.32 1.00
N TYR A 547 12.70 -6.20 1.35
CA TYR A 547 11.66 -6.62 0.43
C TYR A 547 10.50 -5.64 0.55
N ASP A 548 10.42 -4.69 -0.36
CA ASP A 548 9.61 -3.48 -0.48
C ASP A 548 10.16 -2.32 0.40
N VAL A 549 9.44 -1.80 1.40
CA VAL A 549 9.80 -0.62 2.19
C VAL A 549 9.95 -0.93 3.67
N THR A 550 10.64 -0.06 4.41
CA THR A 550 10.96 -0.27 5.82
C THR A 550 10.06 0.50 6.78
N GLY A 551 9.59 1.69 6.38
CA GLY A 551 8.69 2.54 7.15
C GLY A 551 7.48 2.95 6.35
N TYR A 552 6.31 2.48 6.74
CA TYR A 552 5.06 2.59 5.99
C TYR A 552 3.87 2.95 6.90
N ASN A 553 4.13 3.64 8.01
CA ASN A 553 3.11 4.01 8.99
C ASN A 553 2.03 4.90 8.35
N ILE A 554 0.81 4.39 8.27
CA ILE A 554 -0.30 5.09 7.60
C ILE A 554 -0.79 6.28 8.39
N ALA A 555 -0.86 6.22 9.72
CA ALA A 555 -1.30 7.35 10.53
C ALA A 555 -0.36 8.56 10.35
N TYR A 556 0.96 8.33 10.28
CA TYR A 556 1.96 9.38 10.02
C TYR A 556 1.86 9.92 8.60
N SER A 557 1.81 9.04 7.60
CA SER A 557 1.71 9.43 6.19
C SER A 557 0.44 10.22 5.88
N MET A 558 -0.68 9.86 6.52
CA MET A 558 -1.94 10.60 6.37
C MET A 558 -1.98 11.91 7.16
N GLY A 559 -0.98 12.16 8.02
CA GLY A 559 -0.94 13.37 8.87
C GLY A 559 -2.01 13.37 9.96
N ILE A 560 -2.37 12.19 10.48
CA ILE A 560 -3.40 12.04 11.50
C ILE A 560 -2.84 12.42 12.87
N ARG A 561 -3.58 13.26 13.59
CA ARG A 561 -3.30 13.53 15.00
C ARG A 561 -4.01 12.47 15.85
N PHE A 562 -3.24 11.81 16.71
CA PHE A 562 -3.75 10.82 17.65
C PHE A 562 -2.95 10.81 18.95
N ASP A 563 -3.58 10.32 20.00
CA ASP A 563 -2.93 10.15 21.31
C ASP A 563 -2.80 8.66 21.65
N ARG A 564 -1.60 8.28 22.13
CA ARG A 564 -1.33 6.97 22.72
C ARG A 564 -1.81 6.96 24.17
N VAL A 565 -2.63 6.01 24.53
CA VAL A 565 -3.13 5.84 25.89
C VAL A 565 -2.48 4.63 26.54
N LEU A 566 -1.64 4.86 27.55
CA LEU A 566 -0.85 3.80 28.18
C LEU A 566 -1.61 3.02 29.26
N ASP A 567 -2.59 3.64 29.92
CA ASP A 567 -3.39 3.03 30.97
C ASP A 567 -4.73 2.53 30.44
N GLY A 568 -5.33 1.58 31.13
CA GLY A 568 -6.70 1.16 30.82
C GLY A 568 -7.68 2.32 30.94
N PHE A 569 -8.55 2.49 29.97
CA PHE A 569 -9.53 3.58 29.92
C PHE A 569 -10.87 3.11 29.36
N ASP A 570 -11.92 3.83 29.72
CA ASP A 570 -13.26 3.64 29.20
C ASP A 570 -13.98 4.98 29.06
N GLY A 571 -15.17 4.97 28.46
CA GLY A 571 -15.93 6.20 28.22
C GLY A 571 -17.26 5.93 27.50
N PRO A 572 -17.95 6.99 27.08
CA PRO A 572 -19.21 6.89 26.34
C PRO A 572 -18.96 6.47 24.89
N PHE A 573 -18.53 5.24 24.69
CA PHE A 573 -18.06 4.72 23.40
C PHE A 573 -19.09 3.79 22.76
N GLU A 574 -19.47 4.06 21.51
CA GLU A 574 -20.27 3.15 20.69
C GLU A 574 -19.39 2.49 19.60
N LYS A 575 -19.54 1.19 19.42
CA LYS A 575 -18.86 0.47 18.32
C LYS A 575 -19.42 0.90 16.97
N LEU A 576 -18.57 1.23 16.03
CA LEU A 576 -18.97 1.51 14.65
C LEU A 576 -19.27 0.18 13.94
N PRO A 577 -20.45 0.06 13.28
CA PRO A 577 -20.83 -1.18 12.60
C PRO A 577 -20.14 -1.38 11.26
N ASP A 578 -19.77 -0.29 10.57
CA ASP A 578 -19.12 -0.28 9.27
C ASP A 578 -18.45 1.08 9.02
N VAL A 579 -17.88 1.28 7.83
CA VAL A 579 -17.30 2.55 7.40
C VAL A 579 -18.26 3.72 7.57
N VAL A 580 -17.72 4.88 7.89
CA VAL A 580 -18.50 6.07 8.22
C VAL A 580 -18.03 7.29 7.42
N THR A 581 -18.89 8.28 7.30
CA THR A 581 -18.52 9.64 6.88
C THR A 581 -18.53 10.54 8.10
N ALA A 582 -17.56 11.44 8.23
CA ALA A 582 -17.56 12.45 9.29
C ALA A 582 -18.85 13.29 9.22
N ALA A 583 -19.30 13.79 10.39
CA ALA A 583 -20.49 14.64 10.43
C ALA A 583 -20.20 15.98 9.75
N ALA A 584 -20.94 16.30 8.70
CA ALA A 584 -20.87 17.59 8.04
C ALA A 584 -21.51 18.69 8.92
N LYS A 585 -20.92 19.89 8.87
CA LYS A 585 -21.48 21.09 9.50
C LYS A 585 -21.39 22.24 8.52
N VAL A 586 -22.54 22.74 8.08
CA VAL A 586 -22.60 23.91 7.20
C VAL A 586 -23.36 25.01 7.92
N THR A 587 -22.67 26.13 8.15
CA THR A 587 -23.29 27.37 8.62
C THR A 587 -23.73 28.18 7.41
N ALA A 588 -25.01 28.54 7.31
CA ALA A 588 -25.52 29.26 6.18
C ALA A 588 -24.84 30.64 6.03
N ALA A 589 -24.42 30.97 4.80
CA ALA A 589 -23.89 32.27 4.52
C ALA A 589 -25.01 33.33 4.51
N PRO A 590 -24.80 34.52 5.10
CA PRO A 590 -25.73 35.62 4.97
C PRO A 590 -25.93 36.04 3.51
N ARG A 591 -27.04 36.71 3.21
CA ARG A 591 -27.33 37.20 1.85
C ARG A 591 -26.23 38.14 1.35
N GLY A 592 -25.65 37.82 0.21
CA GLY A 592 -24.49 38.54 -0.36
C GLY A 592 -23.16 38.24 0.32
N GLY A 593 -23.12 37.27 1.22
CA GLY A 593 -21.91 36.80 1.87
C GLY A 593 -21.19 35.68 1.10
N ALA A 594 -20.34 34.95 1.79
CA ALA A 594 -19.54 33.87 1.23
C ALA A 594 -19.44 32.66 2.18
N TYR A 595 -19.10 31.53 1.62
CA TYR A 595 -18.65 30.36 2.36
C TYR A 595 -17.13 30.35 2.49
N VAL A 596 -16.63 29.78 3.58
CA VAL A 596 -15.21 29.52 3.78
C VAL A 596 -14.99 28.02 4.07
N ILE A 597 -13.98 27.45 3.37
CA ILE A 597 -13.51 26.08 3.60
C ILE A 597 -12.06 26.16 4.02
N ASP A 598 -11.72 25.45 5.10
CA ASP A 598 -10.39 25.46 5.69
C ASP A 598 -9.34 24.82 4.75
N ALA A 599 -8.20 25.47 4.59
CA ALA A 599 -7.08 25.01 3.76
C ALA A 599 -6.46 23.69 4.27
N HIS A 600 -6.62 23.35 5.55
CA HIS A 600 -6.12 22.08 6.07
C HIS A 600 -6.87 20.87 5.50
N VAL A 601 -8.11 21.01 5.02
CA VAL A 601 -8.96 19.92 4.58
C VAL A 601 -8.63 19.52 3.14
N ASN A 602 -8.15 18.30 2.92
CA ASN A 602 -7.87 17.79 1.58
C ASN A 602 -9.11 17.79 0.68
N ASP A 603 -10.24 17.35 1.19
CA ASP A 603 -11.50 17.28 0.43
C ASP A 603 -12.06 18.67 0.01
N ALA A 604 -11.48 19.78 0.51
CA ALA A 604 -11.78 21.12 0.03
C ALA A 604 -11.51 21.27 -1.48
N PHE A 605 -10.51 20.56 -2.00
CA PHE A 605 -10.20 20.59 -3.43
C PHE A 605 -11.30 19.95 -4.29
N VAL A 606 -12.07 18.99 -3.77
CA VAL A 606 -13.27 18.46 -4.45
C VAL A 606 -14.31 19.57 -4.64
N ALA A 607 -14.54 20.38 -3.61
CA ALA A 607 -15.44 21.53 -3.71
C ALA A 607 -14.94 22.56 -4.73
N VAL A 608 -13.64 22.90 -4.69
CA VAL A 608 -13.00 23.82 -5.65
C VAL A 608 -13.19 23.33 -7.07
N ASN A 609 -12.88 22.04 -7.34
CA ASN A 609 -12.96 21.46 -8.67
C ASN A 609 -14.40 21.44 -9.20
N ARG A 610 -15.40 21.10 -8.38
CA ARG A 610 -16.83 21.14 -8.76
C ARG A 610 -17.31 22.57 -9.03
N LEU A 611 -16.91 23.52 -8.20
CA LEU A 611 -17.27 24.94 -8.38
C LEU A 611 -16.66 25.52 -9.65
N LEU A 612 -15.36 25.31 -9.89
CA LEU A 612 -14.69 25.79 -11.11
C LEU A 612 -15.28 25.14 -12.37
N LYS A 613 -15.61 23.83 -12.33
CA LYS A 613 -16.32 23.13 -13.40
C LYS A 613 -17.70 23.74 -13.69
N ALA A 614 -18.40 24.17 -12.63
CA ALA A 614 -19.67 24.88 -12.71
C ALA A 614 -19.50 26.38 -13.03
N LYS A 615 -18.28 26.84 -13.32
CA LYS A 615 -17.95 28.26 -13.60
C LYS A 615 -18.28 29.22 -12.46
N GLN A 616 -18.28 28.72 -11.21
CA GLN A 616 -18.47 29.53 -10.02
C GLN A 616 -17.13 30.13 -9.58
N ALA A 617 -17.19 31.34 -8.99
CA ALA A 617 -16.01 32.01 -8.48
C ALA A 617 -15.51 31.32 -7.20
N VAL A 618 -14.20 31.08 -7.13
CA VAL A 618 -13.49 30.60 -5.96
C VAL A 618 -12.23 31.45 -5.80
N SER A 619 -11.96 31.89 -4.58
CA SER A 619 -10.73 32.62 -4.26
C SER A 619 -10.01 31.95 -3.09
N ARG A 620 -8.72 32.24 -2.95
CA ARG A 620 -7.90 31.84 -1.79
C ARG A 620 -7.55 33.04 -0.95
N ALA A 621 -7.64 32.89 0.35
CA ALA A 621 -7.12 33.88 1.30
C ALA A 621 -5.58 33.89 1.24
N THR A 622 -4.97 35.06 1.27
CA THR A 622 -3.52 35.24 1.26
C THR A 622 -2.92 35.49 2.65
N ALA A 623 -3.78 35.67 3.66
CA ALA A 623 -3.39 35.83 5.07
C ALA A 623 -4.41 35.10 5.97
N PRO A 624 -4.03 34.75 7.21
CA PRO A 624 -4.97 34.20 8.19
C PRO A 624 -6.07 35.21 8.55
N PHE A 625 -7.27 34.70 8.86
CA PHE A 625 -8.41 35.51 9.28
C PHE A 625 -9.33 34.69 10.22
N THR A 626 -10.33 35.36 10.83
CA THR A 626 -11.26 34.73 11.78
C THR A 626 -12.70 34.92 11.32
N VAL A 627 -13.50 33.83 11.39
CA VAL A 627 -14.93 33.81 11.11
C VAL A 627 -15.64 33.08 12.26
N ASN A 628 -16.65 33.70 12.83
CA ASN A 628 -17.46 33.11 13.93
C ASN A 628 -16.63 32.58 15.10
N GLY A 629 -15.47 33.21 15.39
CA GLY A 629 -14.56 32.76 16.44
C GLY A 629 -13.61 31.64 16.07
N ARG A 630 -13.69 31.11 14.86
CA ARG A 630 -12.76 30.11 14.30
C ARG A 630 -11.70 30.79 13.45
N SER A 631 -10.44 30.43 13.66
CA SER A 631 -9.31 30.90 12.83
C SER A 631 -9.16 30.06 11.57
N TYR A 632 -8.93 30.71 10.45
CA TYR A 632 -8.67 30.11 9.15
C TYR A 632 -7.29 30.53 8.66
N PRO A 633 -6.43 29.59 8.20
CA PRO A 633 -5.09 29.92 7.70
C PRO A 633 -5.15 30.57 6.32
N ALA A 634 -4.02 31.14 5.92
CA ALA A 634 -3.78 31.46 4.50
C ALA A 634 -4.01 30.22 3.65
N GLY A 635 -4.53 30.39 2.42
CA GLY A 635 -4.91 29.30 1.55
C GLY A 635 -6.34 28.82 1.68
N SER A 636 -7.08 29.22 2.72
CA SER A 636 -8.50 28.87 2.88
C SER A 636 -9.33 29.40 1.72
N PHE A 637 -10.30 28.59 1.28
CA PHE A 637 -11.09 28.87 0.09
C PHE A 637 -12.31 29.70 0.43
N LEU A 638 -12.55 30.73 -0.37
CA LEU A 638 -13.63 31.69 -0.23
C LEU A 638 -14.54 31.59 -1.44
N ILE A 639 -15.83 31.31 -1.22
CA ILE A 639 -16.81 31.03 -2.27
C ILE A 639 -17.99 31.98 -2.09
N PRO A 640 -18.26 32.92 -3.01
CA PRO A 640 -19.48 33.76 -2.95
C PRO A 640 -20.73 32.88 -2.84
N ALA A 641 -21.64 33.19 -1.93
CA ALA A 641 -22.88 32.45 -1.74
C ALA A 641 -23.90 32.91 -2.80
N THR A 642 -24.08 32.12 -3.84
CA THR A 642 -25.04 32.30 -4.92
C THR A 642 -26.07 31.16 -4.96
N ALA A 643 -27.11 31.30 -5.79
CA ALA A 643 -28.09 30.25 -6.01
C ALA A 643 -27.46 28.99 -6.60
N GLU A 644 -26.35 29.14 -7.35
CA GLU A 644 -25.64 28.07 -8.03
C GLU A 644 -24.53 27.45 -7.15
N SER A 645 -23.78 28.27 -6.39
CA SER A 645 -22.66 27.78 -5.58
C SER A 645 -23.11 27.09 -4.28
N THR A 646 -24.16 27.60 -3.65
CA THR A 646 -24.66 27.07 -2.36
C THR A 646 -24.97 25.58 -2.40
N PRO A 647 -25.78 25.06 -3.35
CA PRO A 647 -26.10 23.64 -3.37
C PRO A 647 -24.86 22.75 -3.66
N ILE A 648 -23.86 23.25 -4.38
CA ILE A 648 -22.59 22.53 -4.61
C ILE A 648 -21.83 22.42 -3.29
N VAL A 649 -21.67 23.51 -2.56
CA VAL A 649 -20.95 23.56 -1.27
C VAL A 649 -21.62 22.63 -0.25
N GLU A 650 -22.95 22.73 -0.09
CA GLU A 650 -23.71 21.90 0.84
C GLU A 650 -23.60 20.41 0.50
N LYS A 651 -23.72 20.07 -0.78
CA LYS A 651 -23.61 18.69 -1.26
C LYS A 651 -22.22 18.11 -0.99
N VAL A 652 -21.15 18.82 -1.34
CA VAL A 652 -19.77 18.32 -1.10
C VAL A 652 -19.49 18.23 0.40
N ALA A 653 -19.92 19.20 1.17
CA ALA A 653 -19.77 19.14 2.64
C ALA A 653 -20.44 17.88 3.21
N ALA A 654 -21.65 17.55 2.77
CA ALA A 654 -22.37 16.37 3.22
C ALA A 654 -21.68 15.07 2.76
N GLU A 655 -21.25 14.97 1.51
CA GLU A 655 -20.58 13.80 0.95
C GLU A 655 -19.23 13.52 1.59
N LYS A 656 -18.48 14.55 1.93
CA LYS A 656 -17.10 14.45 2.45
C LYS A 656 -17.00 14.66 3.96
N GLY A 657 -18.10 14.98 4.65
CA GLY A 657 -18.09 15.22 6.09
C GLY A 657 -17.34 16.47 6.52
N MET A 658 -17.42 17.55 5.74
CA MET A 658 -16.65 18.78 5.97
C MET A 658 -17.42 19.79 6.81
N THR A 659 -16.66 20.63 7.56
CA THR A 659 -17.18 21.84 8.18
C THR A 659 -16.97 23.01 7.21
N VAL A 660 -18.05 23.76 6.94
CA VAL A 660 -18.06 24.97 6.10
C VAL A 660 -18.76 26.08 6.88
N ASP A 661 -18.10 27.22 7.03
CA ASP A 661 -18.70 28.36 7.72
C ASP A 661 -19.14 29.45 6.73
N GLY A 662 -20.34 30.00 6.97
CA GLY A 662 -20.84 31.18 6.28
C GLY A 662 -20.30 32.46 6.90
N MET A 663 -19.96 33.45 6.08
CA MET A 663 -19.45 34.76 6.49
C MET A 663 -20.11 35.87 5.72
N GLN A 664 -20.25 37.07 6.33
CA GLN A 664 -20.85 38.24 5.65
C GLN A 664 -19.87 38.91 4.70
N ASN A 665 -18.63 39.14 5.14
CA ASN A 665 -17.65 39.91 4.39
C ASN A 665 -16.40 39.07 4.12
N VAL A 666 -15.98 39.01 2.85
CA VAL A 666 -14.70 38.42 2.46
C VAL A 666 -13.58 39.34 2.97
N PRO A 667 -12.45 38.80 3.49
CA PRO A 667 -11.31 39.60 3.89
C PRO A 667 -10.85 40.53 2.77
N THR A 668 -10.70 41.81 3.09
CA THR A 668 -10.21 42.88 2.18
C THR A 668 -9.08 43.62 2.89
N GLY A 669 -8.30 44.39 2.18
CA GLY A 669 -7.21 45.19 2.74
C GLY A 669 -5.86 44.85 2.12
N ASP A 670 -4.78 44.88 2.89
CA ASP A 670 -3.42 44.72 2.38
C ASP A 670 -3.13 43.30 1.83
N HIS A 671 -4.00 42.32 2.12
CA HIS A 671 -3.91 40.93 1.70
C HIS A 671 -5.20 40.47 0.98
N PRO A 672 -5.49 41.01 -0.24
CA PRO A 672 -6.69 40.62 -0.94
C PRO A 672 -6.64 39.17 -1.39
N PRO A 673 -7.79 38.45 -1.35
CA PRO A 673 -7.85 37.07 -1.84
C PRO A 673 -7.47 36.99 -3.33
N VAL A 674 -6.85 35.87 -3.71
CA VAL A 674 -6.48 35.59 -5.11
C VAL A 674 -7.50 34.66 -5.72
N ALA A 675 -8.08 35.06 -6.87
CA ALA A 675 -9.03 34.24 -7.59
C ALA A 675 -8.35 33.02 -8.22
N LEU A 676 -8.97 31.85 -8.05
CA LEU A 676 -8.56 30.63 -8.75
C LEU A 676 -9.21 30.56 -10.14
N LYS A 677 -8.51 29.94 -11.06
CA LYS A 677 -8.99 29.64 -12.40
C LYS A 677 -9.00 28.15 -12.65
N ALA A 678 -9.93 27.67 -13.45
CA ALA A 678 -9.86 26.32 -13.98
C ALA A 678 -8.56 26.16 -14.79
N VAL A 679 -7.85 25.07 -14.54
CA VAL A 679 -6.57 24.75 -15.16
C VAL A 679 -6.67 23.52 -16.02
N ARG A 680 -5.92 23.52 -17.16
CA ARG A 680 -5.78 22.36 -18.04
C ARG A 680 -4.53 21.60 -17.60
N ILE A 681 -4.72 20.41 -17.08
CA ILE A 681 -3.66 19.59 -16.50
C ILE A 681 -3.25 18.50 -17.48
N GLY A 682 -1.96 18.39 -17.77
CA GLY A 682 -1.37 17.25 -18.47
C GLY A 682 -0.60 16.37 -17.48
N LEU A 683 -1.00 15.13 -17.32
CA LEU A 683 -0.29 14.12 -16.52
C LEU A 683 0.48 13.20 -17.46
N TRP A 684 1.79 13.15 -17.30
CA TRP A 684 2.64 12.27 -18.12
C TRP A 684 2.37 10.79 -17.83
N ASP A 685 2.35 10.01 -18.91
CA ASP A 685 2.40 8.55 -18.88
C ASP A 685 3.18 8.03 -20.11
N GLN A 686 3.40 6.73 -20.19
CA GLN A 686 4.15 6.07 -21.26
C GLN A 686 3.46 4.80 -21.74
N TYR A 687 3.88 4.26 -22.88
CA TYR A 687 3.48 2.93 -23.32
C TYR A 687 3.81 1.87 -22.27
N GLY A 688 2.89 0.98 -22.00
CA GLY A 688 2.97 -0.02 -20.92
C GLY A 688 2.47 0.50 -19.57
N GLY A 689 2.31 1.81 -19.44
CA GLY A 689 1.88 2.50 -18.23
C GLY A 689 3.01 2.70 -17.20
N SER A 690 2.92 3.77 -16.45
CA SER A 690 3.75 4.07 -15.28
C SER A 690 2.93 3.90 -14.01
N MET A 691 3.36 3.10 -13.03
CA MET A 691 2.65 2.92 -11.76
C MET A 691 2.49 4.25 -11.00
N PRO A 692 3.54 5.10 -10.83
CA PRO A 692 3.37 6.41 -10.22
C PRO A 692 2.36 7.31 -10.97
N SER A 693 2.30 7.25 -12.31
CA SER A 693 1.29 7.95 -13.09
C SER A 693 -0.10 7.38 -12.85
N GLY A 694 -0.23 6.07 -12.80
CA GLY A 694 -1.49 5.39 -12.54
C GLY A 694 -2.06 5.70 -11.16
N TRP A 695 -1.24 5.70 -10.10
CA TRP A 695 -1.61 6.19 -8.78
C TRP A 695 -2.07 7.65 -8.83
N THR A 696 -1.32 8.53 -9.49
CA THR A 696 -1.69 9.93 -9.63
C THR A 696 -3.01 10.12 -10.40
N ARG A 697 -3.29 9.27 -11.43
CA ARG A 697 -4.60 9.26 -12.13
C ARG A 697 -5.72 8.95 -11.16
N TRP A 698 -5.57 7.90 -10.35
CA TRP A 698 -6.56 7.53 -9.36
C TRP A 698 -6.79 8.67 -8.36
N LEU A 699 -5.72 9.26 -7.83
CA LEU A 699 -5.79 10.41 -6.93
C LEU A 699 -6.58 11.58 -7.55
N PHE A 700 -6.25 11.94 -8.79
CA PHE A 700 -6.92 13.05 -9.47
C PHE A 700 -8.41 12.75 -9.71
N GLU A 701 -8.77 11.51 -10.01
CA GLU A 701 -10.17 11.10 -10.14
C GLU A 701 -10.90 11.17 -8.79
N GLN A 702 -10.29 10.74 -7.67
CA GLN A 702 -10.88 10.82 -6.34
C GLN A 702 -11.13 12.27 -5.89
N PHE A 703 -10.26 13.19 -6.27
CA PHE A 703 -10.37 14.61 -5.96
C PHE A 703 -11.00 15.44 -7.10
N GLU A 704 -11.45 14.81 -8.17
CA GLU A 704 -12.16 15.42 -9.31
C GLU A 704 -11.35 16.50 -10.05
N PHE A 705 -10.02 16.36 -10.09
CA PHE A 705 -9.20 17.22 -10.94
C PHE A 705 -9.43 16.87 -12.42
N PRO A 706 -9.68 17.87 -13.29
CA PRO A 706 -9.75 17.63 -14.73
C PRO A 706 -8.32 17.48 -15.29
N PHE A 707 -8.01 16.35 -15.92
CA PHE A 707 -6.68 16.13 -16.51
C PHE A 707 -6.75 15.32 -17.79
N ASP A 708 -5.74 15.49 -18.64
CA ASP A 708 -5.47 14.65 -19.80
C ASP A 708 -4.18 13.87 -19.57
N VAL A 709 -4.15 12.59 -19.96
CA VAL A 709 -2.90 11.81 -19.97
C VAL A 709 -2.07 12.21 -21.19
N VAL A 710 -0.80 12.55 -20.95
CA VAL A 710 0.11 13.08 -21.97
C VAL A 710 1.27 12.14 -22.21
N TYR A 711 1.41 11.70 -23.45
CA TYR A 711 2.48 10.80 -23.89
C TYR A 711 3.64 11.56 -24.55
N PRO A 712 4.84 10.96 -24.62
CA PRO A 712 6.03 11.62 -25.15
C PRO A 712 5.86 12.23 -26.54
N GLN A 713 5.09 11.60 -27.44
CA GLN A 713 4.83 12.15 -28.78
C GLN A 713 4.10 13.51 -28.74
N THR A 714 3.17 13.68 -27.80
CA THR A 714 2.47 14.94 -27.59
C THR A 714 3.40 16.02 -27.06
N LEU A 715 4.30 15.66 -26.13
CA LEU A 715 5.29 16.57 -25.58
C LEU A 715 6.29 17.04 -26.67
N ASP A 716 6.78 16.09 -27.46
CA ASP A 716 7.73 16.33 -28.54
C ASP A 716 7.17 17.16 -29.70
N ALA A 717 5.85 17.17 -29.89
CA ALA A 717 5.19 17.98 -30.90
C ALA A 717 5.18 19.47 -30.55
N GLY A 718 5.47 19.84 -29.30
CA GLY A 718 5.54 21.23 -28.83
C GLY A 718 4.17 21.93 -28.75
N ASN A 719 4.19 23.27 -28.76
CA ASN A 719 3.00 24.12 -28.60
C ASN A 719 2.16 23.78 -27.36
N LEU A 720 2.81 23.42 -26.25
CA LEU A 720 2.18 22.88 -25.06
C LEU A 720 1.28 23.90 -24.34
N ASN A 721 1.65 25.19 -24.34
CA ASN A 721 0.85 26.26 -23.72
C ASN A 721 -0.55 26.42 -24.36
N ALA A 722 -0.72 26.01 -25.63
CA ALA A 722 -2.03 26.01 -26.27
C ALA A 722 -2.98 24.97 -25.69
N LYS A 723 -2.40 23.88 -25.10
CA LYS A 723 -3.14 22.72 -24.59
C LYS A 723 -3.22 22.69 -23.07
N PHE A 724 -2.14 23.04 -22.37
CA PHE A 724 -1.97 22.86 -20.94
C PHE A 724 -1.56 24.16 -20.24
N ASP A 725 -1.94 24.26 -18.97
CA ASP A 725 -1.49 25.28 -18.03
C ASP A 725 -0.50 24.68 -17.02
N VAL A 726 -0.69 23.39 -16.71
CA VAL A 726 0.13 22.63 -15.76
C VAL A 726 0.51 21.27 -16.37
N LEU A 727 1.78 20.89 -16.25
CA LEU A 727 2.26 19.55 -16.58
C LEU A 727 2.81 18.87 -15.32
N VAL A 728 2.41 17.63 -15.09
CA VAL A 728 2.84 16.82 -13.95
C VAL A 728 3.69 15.65 -14.45
N PHE A 729 4.92 15.57 -13.96
CA PHE A 729 5.86 14.48 -14.22
C PHE A 729 6.14 13.72 -12.94
N VAL A 730 5.65 12.51 -12.88
CA VAL A 730 5.85 11.59 -11.75
C VAL A 730 7.27 11.01 -11.74
N ASP A 731 7.60 10.23 -10.71
CA ASP A 731 8.90 9.55 -10.65
C ASP A 731 9.18 8.72 -11.92
N GLY A 732 10.43 8.74 -12.39
CA GLY A 732 10.88 8.00 -13.58
C GLY A 732 10.54 8.63 -14.93
N ALA A 733 9.80 9.77 -14.99
CA ALA A 733 9.37 10.37 -16.25
C ALA A 733 10.50 11.11 -17.00
N ILE A 734 11.33 11.85 -16.29
CA ILE A 734 12.40 12.69 -16.88
C ILE A 734 13.78 12.13 -16.48
N PRO A 735 14.56 11.61 -17.43
CA PRO A 735 15.87 11.04 -17.12
C PRO A 735 16.94 12.12 -16.92
N MET A 736 17.95 11.84 -16.12
CA MET A 736 19.16 12.67 -16.02
C MET A 736 20.00 12.61 -17.30
N ARG A 737 19.99 11.48 -18.02
CA ARG A 737 20.69 11.22 -19.31
C ARG A 737 19.84 10.27 -20.15
N ASP A 738 19.88 10.40 -21.45
CA ASP A 738 19.10 9.53 -22.35
C ASP A 738 19.48 8.03 -22.24
N SER A 739 20.71 7.73 -21.81
CA SER A 739 21.18 6.36 -21.57
C SER A 739 20.62 5.69 -20.30
N GLN A 740 20.00 6.44 -19.39
CA GLN A 740 19.47 5.93 -18.12
C GLN A 740 18.01 5.44 -18.23
N GLN A 741 17.41 5.56 -19.40
CA GLN A 741 16.02 5.12 -19.61
C GLN A 741 15.93 3.59 -19.73
N GLY A 742 15.43 2.96 -18.69
CA GLY A 742 15.22 1.51 -18.59
C GLY A 742 15.22 0.98 -17.16
N GLN A 743 15.57 1.80 -16.17
CA GLN A 743 15.60 1.42 -14.76
C GLN A 743 14.46 2.04 -13.91
N GLY A 744 13.56 2.83 -14.52
CA GLY A 744 12.39 3.35 -13.82
C GLY A 744 11.37 2.24 -13.55
N GLY A 745 10.97 2.10 -12.30
CA GLY A 745 10.06 1.08 -11.76
C GLY A 745 8.63 1.13 -12.31
N GLY A 746 8.49 0.89 -13.58
CA GLY A 746 7.21 0.59 -14.21
C GLY A 746 7.19 -0.88 -14.63
N GLY A 747 6.18 -1.64 -14.25
CA GLY A 747 6.02 -3.09 -14.48
C GLY A 747 6.00 -3.56 -15.94
N GLY A 748 6.68 -2.86 -16.83
CA GLY A 748 6.95 -3.28 -18.20
C GLY A 748 8.37 -3.81 -18.30
N PHE A 749 8.55 -5.11 -18.10
CA PHE A 749 9.79 -5.80 -18.40
C PHE A 749 10.01 -5.81 -19.92
N GLY A 750 10.88 -4.95 -20.43
CA GLY A 750 11.26 -4.90 -21.82
C GLY A 750 11.25 -3.49 -22.42
N GLY A 751 12.10 -3.25 -23.43
CA GLY A 751 12.06 -2.02 -24.23
C GLY A 751 10.70 -1.83 -24.90
N GLN A 752 10.39 -0.60 -25.33
CA GLN A 752 9.15 -0.36 -26.07
C GLN A 752 9.14 -1.16 -27.38
N PRO A 753 8.00 -1.76 -27.76
CA PRO A 753 7.89 -2.54 -29.00
C PRO A 753 7.97 -1.62 -30.23
N ALA A 754 8.32 -2.21 -31.38
CA ALA A 754 8.26 -1.51 -32.63
C ALA A 754 6.79 -1.19 -33.00
N ALA A 755 6.56 -0.02 -33.59
CA ALA A 755 5.20 0.48 -33.86
C ALA A 755 4.36 -0.43 -34.76
N ASP A 756 4.99 -1.20 -35.65
CA ASP A 756 4.34 -2.15 -36.55
C ASP A 756 3.96 -3.48 -35.88
N THR A 757 4.52 -3.77 -34.69
CA THR A 757 4.24 -5.00 -33.93
C THR A 757 3.05 -4.87 -32.97
N ILE A 758 2.48 -3.68 -32.83
CA ILE A 758 1.37 -3.40 -31.91
C ILE A 758 0.15 -2.86 -32.64
N PRO A 759 -1.06 -3.03 -32.06
CA PRO A 759 -2.29 -2.43 -32.58
C PRO A 759 -2.18 -0.91 -32.77
N ALA A 760 -2.84 -0.39 -33.80
CA ALA A 760 -2.71 1.01 -34.23
C ALA A 760 -3.11 2.00 -33.11
N GLU A 761 -4.11 1.66 -32.32
CA GLU A 761 -4.63 2.46 -31.20
C GLU A 761 -3.60 2.77 -30.11
N PHE A 762 -2.59 1.89 -29.94
CA PHE A 762 -1.53 2.10 -28.93
C PHE A 762 -0.30 2.81 -29.46
N ARG A 763 -0.15 2.98 -30.79
CA ARG A 763 1.03 3.64 -31.39
C ARG A 763 1.24 5.08 -30.92
N PRO A 764 0.19 5.89 -30.69
CA PRO A 764 0.35 7.25 -30.15
C PRO A 764 0.97 7.32 -28.75
N THR A 765 0.96 6.22 -27.99
CA THR A 765 1.49 6.16 -26.62
C THR A 765 2.98 5.78 -26.59
N LEU A 766 3.55 5.35 -27.73
CA LEU A 766 4.97 5.02 -27.85
C LEU A 766 5.84 6.27 -27.70
N GLY A 767 7.10 6.05 -27.34
CA GLY A 767 8.10 7.09 -27.18
C GLY A 767 8.58 7.22 -25.73
N ARG A 768 9.61 8.02 -25.55
CA ARG A 768 10.21 8.31 -24.25
C ARG A 768 10.54 9.80 -24.19
N VAL A 769 10.49 10.35 -23.00
CA VAL A 769 11.02 11.70 -22.73
C VAL A 769 12.53 11.65 -22.96
N THR A 770 13.06 12.58 -23.74
CA THR A 770 14.48 12.68 -24.03
C THR A 770 15.04 14.06 -23.71
N VAL A 771 16.31 14.09 -23.32
CA VAL A 771 16.99 15.33 -23.00
C VAL A 771 17.15 16.20 -24.24
N GLY A 772 17.40 15.59 -25.41
CA GLY A 772 17.66 16.31 -26.67
C GLY A 772 16.42 16.85 -27.36
N LYS A 773 15.25 16.24 -27.18
CA LYS A 773 14.02 16.62 -27.90
C LYS A 773 12.92 17.13 -27.01
N THR A 774 12.57 16.38 -25.96
CA THR A 774 11.43 16.72 -25.09
C THR A 774 11.76 17.86 -24.14
N VAL A 775 12.94 17.84 -23.49
CA VAL A 775 13.33 18.87 -22.51
C VAL A 775 13.32 20.29 -23.11
N PRO A 776 13.78 20.54 -24.34
CA PRO A 776 13.65 21.86 -24.97
C PRO A 776 12.20 22.37 -25.12
N GLU A 777 11.24 21.46 -25.36
CA GLU A 777 9.83 21.84 -25.47
C GLU A 777 9.23 22.14 -24.07
N LEU A 778 9.64 21.38 -23.04
CA LEU A 778 9.28 21.67 -21.64
C LEU A 778 9.86 23.02 -21.19
N LYS A 779 11.08 23.34 -21.59
CA LYS A 779 11.69 24.65 -21.33
C LYS A 779 10.87 25.78 -21.95
N LYS A 780 10.50 25.67 -23.22
CA LYS A 780 9.62 26.64 -23.89
C LYS A 780 8.28 26.77 -23.18
N PHE A 781 7.68 25.65 -22.74
CA PHE A 781 6.41 25.67 -22.04
C PHE A 781 6.48 26.47 -20.75
N VAL A 782 7.47 26.22 -19.88
CA VAL A 782 7.60 26.95 -18.62
C VAL A 782 8.01 28.41 -18.84
N GLU A 783 8.95 28.71 -19.76
CA GLU A 783 9.35 30.07 -20.08
C GLU A 783 8.20 30.95 -20.59
N ASN A 784 7.19 30.34 -21.25
CA ASN A 784 6.00 31.01 -21.74
C ASN A 784 4.83 31.08 -20.74
N GLY A 785 5.03 30.69 -19.48
CA GLY A 785 4.07 30.86 -18.39
C GLY A 785 3.38 29.60 -17.93
N GLY A 786 3.78 28.41 -18.41
CA GLY A 786 3.31 27.14 -17.92
C GLY A 786 3.88 26.79 -16.54
N THR A 787 3.19 25.95 -15.79
CA THR A 787 3.70 25.38 -14.53
C THR A 787 4.10 23.93 -14.76
N ILE A 788 5.29 23.53 -14.29
CA ILE A 788 5.74 22.14 -14.31
C ILE A 788 5.94 21.66 -12.87
N LEU A 789 5.32 20.53 -12.54
CA LEU A 789 5.46 19.84 -11.29
C LEU A 789 6.23 18.54 -11.55
N THR A 790 7.36 18.34 -10.87
CA THR A 790 8.19 17.14 -11.01
C THR A 790 8.32 16.43 -9.67
N ILE A 791 8.20 15.10 -9.66
CA ILE A 791 8.22 14.26 -8.45
C ILE A 791 9.37 13.26 -8.58
N GLY A 792 10.07 13.01 -7.46
CA GLY A 792 11.14 12.03 -7.39
C GLY A 792 12.28 12.32 -8.39
N SER A 793 12.72 11.31 -9.12
CA SER A 793 13.82 11.41 -10.09
C SER A 793 13.54 12.38 -11.24
N SER A 794 12.27 12.69 -11.55
CA SER A 794 11.90 13.68 -12.58
C SER A 794 12.32 15.12 -12.23
N THR A 795 12.71 15.38 -10.97
CA THR A 795 13.36 16.62 -10.55
C THR A 795 14.70 16.88 -11.29
N ALA A 796 15.20 15.88 -12.04
CA ALA A 796 16.29 16.04 -13.01
C ALA A 796 16.08 17.23 -13.97
N LEU A 797 14.82 17.62 -14.23
CA LEU A 797 14.51 18.80 -15.05
C LEU A 797 15.14 20.08 -14.51
N GLY A 798 15.24 20.22 -13.18
CA GLY A 798 15.91 21.37 -12.56
C GLY A 798 17.35 21.54 -13.01
N TYR A 799 18.10 20.45 -13.12
CA TYR A 799 19.48 20.46 -13.63
C TYR A 799 19.51 20.78 -15.13
N HIS A 800 18.61 20.20 -15.92
CA HIS A 800 18.51 20.46 -17.36
C HIS A 800 18.17 21.93 -17.68
N LEU A 801 17.40 22.59 -16.83
CA LEU A 801 17.07 24.02 -16.98
C LEU A 801 18.11 24.95 -16.34
N GLY A 802 19.20 24.42 -15.77
CA GLY A 802 20.28 25.20 -15.18
C GLY A 802 19.90 25.94 -13.91
N LEU A 803 19.01 25.37 -13.08
CA LEU A 803 18.72 25.90 -11.77
C LEU A 803 19.97 25.88 -10.88
N PRO A 804 20.15 26.86 -9.99
CA PRO A 804 21.30 26.91 -9.06
C PRO A 804 21.10 25.92 -7.88
N ILE A 805 21.04 24.64 -8.20
CA ILE A 805 20.90 23.52 -7.27
C ILE A 805 22.00 22.50 -7.53
N ARG A 806 22.35 21.73 -6.49
CA ARG A 806 23.23 20.56 -6.59
C ARG A 806 22.66 19.41 -5.76
N ASN A 807 23.08 18.20 -6.05
CA ASN A 807 22.73 17.04 -5.23
C ASN A 807 23.35 17.19 -3.83
N ALA A 808 22.54 16.97 -2.78
CA ALA A 808 23.00 17.00 -1.39
C ALA A 808 23.74 15.72 -0.99
N LEU A 809 23.48 14.60 -1.67
CA LEU A 809 23.91 13.25 -1.32
C LEU A 809 25.16 12.84 -2.12
N VAL A 810 26.20 13.66 -2.01
CA VAL A 810 27.48 13.45 -2.72
C VAL A 810 28.66 13.57 -1.77
N GLU A 811 29.75 12.91 -2.15
CA GLU A 811 31.08 13.11 -1.55
C GLU A 811 32.08 13.51 -2.61
N VAL A 812 33.13 14.18 -2.18
CA VAL A 812 34.27 14.50 -3.08
C VAL A 812 35.28 13.36 -3.01
N ALA A 813 35.49 12.68 -4.15
CA ALA A 813 36.47 11.64 -4.29
C ALA A 813 37.32 11.90 -5.55
N ASN A 814 38.63 11.89 -5.41
CA ASN A 814 39.58 12.19 -6.49
C ASN A 814 39.31 13.55 -7.17
N GLY A 815 38.91 14.57 -6.40
CA GLY A 815 38.64 15.91 -6.89
C GLY A 815 37.28 16.07 -7.65
N ALA A 816 36.45 15.04 -7.69
CA ALA A 816 35.12 15.07 -8.33
C ALA A 816 34.01 14.68 -7.34
N GLU A 817 32.85 15.30 -7.48
CA GLU A 817 31.64 14.88 -6.75
C GLU A 817 31.13 13.55 -7.32
N ARG A 818 30.80 12.61 -6.43
CA ARG A 818 30.13 11.36 -6.76
C ARG A 818 29.01 11.07 -5.75
N PRO A 819 27.97 10.36 -6.11
CA PRO A 819 26.95 9.92 -5.16
C PRO A 819 27.57 9.17 -3.97
N LEU A 820 27.00 9.36 -2.78
CA LEU A 820 27.38 8.59 -1.60
C LEU A 820 27.20 7.09 -1.88
N PRO A 821 28.17 6.24 -1.56
CA PRO A 821 28.02 4.80 -1.70
C PRO A 821 27.04 4.26 -0.63
N ARG A 822 26.43 3.10 -0.91
CA ARG A 822 25.40 2.48 -0.03
C ARG A 822 25.92 2.19 1.39
N GLU A 823 27.21 1.93 1.53
CA GLU A 823 27.87 1.75 2.83
C GLU A 823 27.82 3.00 3.72
N LYS A 824 27.63 4.17 3.12
CA LYS A 824 27.57 5.47 3.83
C LYS A 824 26.15 6.03 3.92
N TYR A 825 25.32 5.78 2.91
CA TYR A 825 23.98 6.34 2.83
C TYR A 825 23.03 5.38 2.15
N PHE A 826 21.95 5.01 2.86
CA PHE A 826 20.89 4.16 2.34
C PHE A 826 19.60 4.38 3.13
N VAL A 827 18.56 4.90 2.48
CA VAL A 827 17.23 5.15 3.09
C VAL A 827 16.16 4.54 2.17
N PRO A 828 15.87 3.25 2.34
CA PRO A 828 14.91 2.52 1.50
C PRO A 828 13.50 2.63 2.06
N GLY A 829 12.63 3.43 1.46
CA GLY A 829 11.22 3.54 1.81
C GLY A 829 10.98 3.76 3.31
N SER A 830 11.07 5.01 3.77
CA SER A 830 10.96 5.39 5.18
C SER A 830 10.17 6.69 5.33
N ILE A 831 9.71 6.97 6.54
CA ILE A 831 9.04 8.24 6.85
C ILE A 831 10.01 9.15 7.61
N LEU A 832 10.28 10.29 7.03
CA LEU A 832 11.12 11.34 7.60
C LEU A 832 10.28 12.56 7.97
N GLU A 833 10.73 13.33 8.97
CA GLU A 833 10.17 14.63 9.27
C GLU A 833 10.91 15.72 8.49
N ALA A 834 10.16 16.55 7.79
CA ALA A 834 10.68 17.73 7.09
C ALA A 834 10.08 19.01 7.68
N ARG A 835 10.86 20.09 7.68
CA ARG A 835 10.39 21.45 7.91
C ARG A 835 9.69 21.96 6.66
N ILE A 836 8.61 22.72 6.86
CA ILE A 836 7.78 23.28 5.79
C ILE A 836 7.71 24.79 5.96
N ASP A 837 7.99 25.54 4.90
CA ASP A 837 7.64 26.96 4.80
C ASP A 837 6.16 27.09 4.45
N ASN A 838 5.29 27.02 5.45
CA ASN A 838 3.84 27.11 5.26
C ASN A 838 3.32 28.53 4.97
N SER A 839 4.21 29.52 4.88
CA SER A 839 3.90 30.83 4.32
C SER A 839 3.95 30.85 2.79
N ASN A 840 4.62 29.86 2.18
CA ASN A 840 4.66 29.70 0.73
C ASN A 840 3.30 29.15 0.22
N PRO A 841 2.73 29.70 -0.85
CA PRO A 841 1.45 29.21 -1.40
C PRO A 841 1.41 27.73 -1.78
N LEU A 842 2.56 27.10 -2.10
CA LEU A 842 2.65 25.65 -2.34
C LEU A 842 2.36 24.84 -1.07
N ALA A 843 2.59 25.41 0.10
CA ALA A 843 2.42 24.72 1.38
C ALA A 843 1.22 25.26 2.19
N TYR A 844 0.32 26.02 1.57
CA TYR A 844 -0.90 26.46 2.25
C TYR A 844 -1.71 25.25 2.78
N GLY A 845 -2.16 25.36 4.03
CA GLY A 845 -2.87 24.31 4.73
C GLY A 845 -1.97 23.21 5.31
N MET A 846 -0.64 23.37 5.23
CA MET A 846 0.33 22.51 5.91
C MET A 846 0.71 23.07 7.28
N ASP A 847 1.07 22.20 8.21
CA ASP A 847 1.78 22.60 9.45
C ASP A 847 3.23 22.97 9.12
N SER A 848 3.97 23.55 10.08
CA SER A 848 5.39 23.91 9.92
C SER A 848 6.34 22.71 9.83
N THR A 849 5.81 21.50 10.06
CA THR A 849 6.50 20.22 9.84
C THR A 849 5.53 19.24 9.19
N ALA A 850 6.07 18.31 8.40
CA ALA A 850 5.31 17.23 7.81
C ALA A 850 6.09 15.92 7.85
N MET A 851 5.37 14.80 7.97
CA MET A 851 5.88 13.47 7.71
C MET A 851 5.88 13.25 6.20
N VAL A 852 7.07 12.99 5.63
CA VAL A 852 7.26 12.80 4.20
C VAL A 852 7.75 11.37 3.93
N PHE A 853 7.21 10.74 2.91
CA PHE A 853 7.73 9.46 2.45
C PHE A 853 9.03 9.70 1.67
N TYR A 854 10.05 8.89 1.97
CA TYR A 854 11.39 9.02 1.40
C TYR A 854 11.90 7.63 0.98
N ASP A 855 12.15 7.44 -0.30
CA ASP A 855 12.72 6.19 -0.85
C ASP A 855 13.85 6.54 -1.83
N GLU A 856 15.08 6.55 -1.32
CA GLU A 856 16.26 7.01 -2.08
C GLU A 856 16.03 8.33 -2.85
N SER A 857 15.13 9.16 -2.32
CA SER A 857 14.59 10.37 -2.97
C SER A 857 15.66 11.44 -3.18
N PRO A 858 15.59 12.25 -4.24
CA PRO A 858 16.46 13.39 -4.45
C PRO A 858 16.41 14.40 -3.30
N ALA A 859 17.57 14.92 -2.92
CA ALA A 859 17.71 16.00 -1.96
C ALA A 859 18.73 17.02 -2.49
N PHE A 860 18.48 18.30 -2.22
CA PHE A 860 19.19 19.38 -2.88
C PHE A 860 19.96 20.26 -1.91
N ARG A 861 21.05 20.89 -2.40
CA ARG A 861 21.68 22.09 -1.82
C ARG A 861 21.46 23.24 -2.78
N LEU A 862 20.94 24.35 -2.28
CA LEU A 862 20.83 25.57 -3.06
C LEU A 862 22.21 26.23 -3.16
N GLN A 863 22.57 26.71 -4.35
CA GLN A 863 23.79 27.47 -4.58
C GLN A 863 23.59 28.94 -4.15
N PRO A 864 24.65 29.70 -3.86
CA PRO A 864 24.55 31.09 -3.35
C PRO A 864 23.71 32.02 -4.20
N GLU A 865 23.70 31.83 -5.54
CA GLU A 865 22.91 32.61 -6.48
C GLU A 865 21.42 32.22 -6.54
N ALA A 866 20.99 31.20 -5.83
CA ALA A 866 19.60 30.73 -5.86
C ALA A 866 18.60 31.82 -5.46
N ALA A 867 18.87 32.52 -4.36
CA ALA A 867 18.04 33.61 -3.89
C ALA A 867 17.91 34.75 -4.91
N LEU A 868 18.99 35.08 -5.61
CA LEU A 868 19.01 36.12 -6.65
C LEU A 868 18.18 35.74 -7.88
N LYS A 869 18.03 34.43 -8.16
CA LYS A 869 17.20 33.89 -9.24
C LYS A 869 15.77 33.55 -8.78
N GLY A 870 15.42 33.89 -7.54
CA GLY A 870 14.08 33.60 -6.97
C GLY A 870 13.84 32.14 -6.65
N VAL A 871 14.86 31.27 -6.66
CA VAL A 871 14.77 29.87 -6.29
C VAL A 871 14.67 29.75 -4.76
N ARG A 872 13.63 29.08 -4.27
CA ARG A 872 13.30 29.02 -2.83
C ARG A 872 13.14 27.58 -2.33
N PRO A 873 13.59 27.29 -1.12
CA PRO A 873 13.21 26.05 -0.45
C PRO A 873 11.78 26.17 0.04
N VAL A 874 10.99 25.13 -0.15
CA VAL A 874 9.63 25.00 0.42
C VAL A 874 9.62 23.98 1.55
N ALA A 875 10.45 22.93 1.44
CA ALA A 875 10.65 21.94 2.51
C ALA A 875 12.12 21.53 2.58
N TRP A 876 12.59 21.20 3.80
CA TRP A 876 13.96 20.75 4.06
C TRP A 876 14.04 19.88 5.31
N TYR A 877 15.12 19.12 5.44
CA TYR A 877 15.40 18.32 6.64
C TYR A 877 16.18 19.18 7.65
N ASP A 878 15.72 19.21 8.90
CA ASP A 878 16.30 20.01 9.98
C ASP A 878 16.89 19.10 11.06
N GLY A 879 18.20 19.08 11.15
CA GLY A 879 18.95 18.23 12.06
C GLY A 879 19.37 16.87 11.47
N THR A 880 20.16 16.16 12.27
CA THR A 880 20.86 14.93 11.86
C THR A 880 20.06 13.64 12.00
N SER A 881 18.81 13.70 12.50
CA SER A 881 17.97 12.53 12.81
C SER A 881 16.52 12.74 12.39
N PRO A 882 16.25 12.93 11.08
CA PRO A 882 14.91 13.15 10.57
C PRO A 882 14.02 11.89 10.60
N LEU A 883 14.55 10.68 10.76
CA LEU A 883 13.80 9.43 10.74
C LEU A 883 12.70 9.41 11.81
N ARG A 884 11.46 9.04 11.37
CA ARG A 884 10.31 8.83 12.26
C ARG A 884 9.77 7.39 12.18
N SER A 885 9.89 6.73 11.03
CA SER A 885 9.50 5.32 10.85
C SER A 885 10.32 4.69 9.74
N GLY A 886 10.80 3.47 9.94
CA GLY A 886 11.58 2.72 8.97
C GLY A 886 13.07 2.62 9.29
N TRP A 887 13.92 2.76 8.29
CA TRP A 887 15.36 2.64 8.34
C TRP A 887 16.05 3.76 7.56
N ALA A 888 17.00 4.43 8.17
CA ALA A 888 17.74 5.51 7.52
C ALA A 888 19.22 5.45 7.90
N TRP A 889 19.98 4.62 7.18
CA TRP A 889 21.44 4.52 7.33
C TRP A 889 22.10 5.77 6.74
N GLY A 890 22.89 6.48 7.54
CA GLY A 890 23.55 7.72 7.10
C GLY A 890 22.63 8.94 7.00
N GLN A 891 21.51 8.96 7.74
CA GLN A 891 20.52 10.05 7.70
C GLN A 891 21.08 11.44 8.00
N GLN A 892 22.21 11.55 8.70
CA GLN A 892 22.89 12.83 8.99
C GLN A 892 23.34 13.59 7.73
N TYR A 893 23.50 12.92 6.59
CA TYR A 893 23.81 13.58 5.31
C TYR A 893 22.65 14.43 4.78
N LEU A 894 21.42 14.18 5.28
CA LEU A 894 20.24 14.98 4.94
C LEU A 894 20.16 16.32 5.71
N ASP A 895 20.96 16.52 6.77
CA ASP A 895 20.88 17.78 7.54
C ASP A 895 20.98 19.02 6.64
N GLN A 896 19.99 19.92 6.76
CA GLN A 896 19.81 21.13 5.93
C GLN A 896 19.68 20.85 4.41
N ALA A 897 19.42 19.60 4.00
CA ALA A 897 19.13 19.32 2.60
C ALA A 897 17.67 19.70 2.27
N VAL A 898 17.47 20.35 1.14
CA VAL A 898 16.16 20.79 0.66
C VAL A 898 15.49 19.63 -0.04
N SER A 899 14.25 19.33 0.33
CA SER A 899 13.44 18.28 -0.30
C SER A 899 12.48 18.82 -1.36
N ILE A 900 11.98 20.06 -1.20
CA ILE A 900 11.09 20.71 -2.17
C ILE A 900 11.61 22.08 -2.53
N VAL A 901 11.74 22.31 -3.83
CA VAL A 901 12.25 23.58 -4.40
C VAL A 901 11.19 24.19 -5.31
N GLU A 902 10.93 25.49 -5.16
CA GLU A 902 10.15 26.30 -6.08
C GLU A 902 11.09 27.24 -6.83
N ALA A 903 10.94 27.32 -8.15
CA ALA A 903 11.76 28.14 -9.01
C ALA A 903 10.93 28.84 -10.09
N PRO A 904 11.00 30.18 -10.23
CA PRO A 904 10.51 30.89 -11.42
C PRO A 904 11.42 30.58 -12.60
N VAL A 905 10.82 30.29 -13.77
CA VAL A 905 11.55 30.08 -15.02
C VAL A 905 10.82 30.83 -16.13
N GLY A 906 11.45 31.91 -16.61
CA GLY A 906 10.79 32.83 -17.56
C GLY A 906 9.54 33.45 -16.96
N LYS A 907 8.36 33.18 -17.54
CA LYS A 907 7.05 33.65 -17.04
C LYS A 907 6.32 32.59 -16.19
N GLY A 908 6.84 31.36 -16.12
CA GLY A 908 6.20 30.25 -15.45
C GLY A 908 6.95 29.77 -14.21
N HIS A 909 6.56 28.60 -13.73
CA HIS A 909 7.07 28.02 -12.50
C HIS A 909 7.49 26.57 -12.68
N LEU A 910 8.60 26.19 -12.06
CA LEU A 910 9.04 24.81 -11.91
C LEU A 910 9.06 24.45 -10.42
N VAL A 911 8.38 23.37 -10.06
CA VAL A 911 8.40 22.82 -8.70
C VAL A 911 9.08 21.46 -8.72
N LEU A 912 10.07 21.29 -7.85
CA LEU A 912 10.80 20.04 -7.68
C LEU A 912 10.39 19.41 -6.34
N PHE A 913 9.57 18.36 -6.38
CA PHE A 913 9.29 17.52 -5.23
C PHE A 913 10.32 16.39 -5.21
N GLY A 914 11.35 16.49 -4.38
CA GLY A 914 12.32 15.40 -4.19
C GLY A 914 11.66 14.18 -3.60
N ASN A 915 10.78 14.37 -2.62
CA ASN A 915 9.94 13.31 -2.07
C ASN A 915 8.78 12.94 -2.99
N GLU A 916 8.33 11.68 -2.92
CA GLU A 916 7.11 11.26 -3.56
C GLU A 916 5.88 11.69 -2.72
N VAL A 917 5.36 12.89 -2.99
CA VAL A 917 4.29 13.54 -2.21
C VAL A 917 2.94 12.84 -2.27
N ASN A 918 2.77 11.88 -3.18
CA ASN A 918 1.57 11.04 -3.33
C ASN A 918 1.91 9.56 -3.54
N TRP A 919 3.00 9.08 -2.97
CA TRP A 919 3.44 7.69 -3.09
C TRP A 919 2.34 6.69 -2.75
N ARG A 920 1.96 5.85 -3.71
CA ARG A 920 0.87 4.85 -3.60
C ARG A 920 -0.42 5.43 -3.01
N ASP A 921 -0.65 6.74 -3.18
CA ASP A 921 -1.78 7.51 -2.64
C ASP A 921 -2.06 7.27 -1.14
N GLN A 922 -1.00 7.05 -0.37
CA GLN A 922 -1.04 6.86 1.07
C GLN A 922 -0.75 8.15 1.86
N PRO A 923 0.20 9.04 1.44
CA PRO A 923 0.59 10.19 2.25
C PRO A 923 -0.38 11.37 2.08
N HIS A 924 -1.62 11.21 2.56
CA HIS A 924 -2.64 12.27 2.55
C HIS A 924 -2.15 13.56 3.21
N GLY A 925 -1.19 13.46 4.16
CA GLY A 925 -0.57 14.60 4.82
C GLY A 925 0.18 15.51 3.85
N THR A 926 0.65 15.00 2.68
CA THR A 926 1.43 15.75 1.69
C THR A 926 0.68 16.02 0.38
N PHE A 927 -0.53 15.51 0.17
CA PHE A 927 -1.32 15.76 -1.05
C PHE A 927 -1.49 17.25 -1.36
N LYS A 928 -1.64 18.08 -0.32
CA LYS A 928 -1.80 19.53 -0.47
C LYS A 928 -0.66 20.18 -1.24
N LEU A 929 0.57 19.67 -1.14
CA LEU A 929 1.73 20.17 -1.88
C LEU A 929 1.50 20.03 -3.40
N LEU A 930 1.05 18.85 -3.83
CA LEU A 930 0.72 18.60 -5.22
C LEU A 930 -0.51 19.42 -5.67
N PHE A 931 -1.58 19.42 -4.88
CA PHE A 931 -2.81 20.14 -5.22
C PHE A 931 -2.62 21.66 -5.26
N ASN A 932 -1.88 22.21 -4.33
CA ASN A 932 -1.49 23.61 -4.35
C ASN A 932 -0.62 23.92 -5.58
N GLY A 933 0.29 23.01 -5.94
CA GLY A 933 1.14 23.14 -7.11
C GLY A 933 0.31 23.26 -8.42
N ILE A 934 -0.77 22.50 -8.54
CA ILE A 934 -1.69 22.56 -9.70
C ILE A 934 -2.29 23.96 -9.87
N TYR A 935 -2.66 24.61 -8.77
CA TYR A 935 -3.24 25.97 -8.83
C TYR A 935 -2.21 27.09 -8.68
N TYR A 936 -0.92 26.77 -8.49
CA TYR A 936 0.12 27.74 -8.14
C TYR A 936 0.26 28.85 -9.17
N GLY A 937 0.47 28.52 -10.43
CA GLY A 937 0.63 29.48 -11.52
C GLY A 937 -0.64 30.26 -11.84
N SER A 938 -1.82 29.73 -11.53
CA SER A 938 -3.11 30.41 -11.76
C SER A 938 -3.51 31.35 -10.62
N ALA A 939 -2.91 31.19 -9.45
CA ALA A 939 -3.26 31.89 -8.22
C ALA A 939 -2.16 32.82 -7.69
N SER A 940 -0.94 32.72 -8.22
CA SER A 940 0.17 33.54 -7.73
C SER A 940 0.08 34.98 -8.24
N PRO A 941 0.18 36.03 -7.37
CA PRO A 941 0.46 37.36 -7.81
C PRO A 941 1.84 37.38 -8.51
N ALA A 942 2.02 38.20 -9.52
CA ALA A 942 3.33 38.45 -10.13
C ALA A 942 4.37 38.72 -9.01
N PRO A 943 5.61 38.21 -9.12
CA PRO A 943 6.61 38.42 -8.08
C PRO A 943 6.72 39.89 -7.73
N ALA A 944 6.42 40.24 -6.47
CA ALA A 944 6.65 41.59 -6.00
C ALA A 944 8.16 41.88 -6.10
N ALA A 945 8.52 42.97 -6.78
CA ALA A 945 9.90 43.41 -6.80
C ALA A 945 10.47 43.45 -5.37
N THR A 946 11.58 42.74 -5.15
CA THR A 946 12.25 42.55 -3.90
C THR A 946 12.35 43.85 -3.08
N ARG A 947 11.57 43.97 -2.01
CA ARG A 947 11.94 44.85 -0.89
C ARG A 947 13.00 44.11 -0.08
N THR A 948 14.23 44.62 -0.17
CA THR A 948 15.30 44.31 0.75
C THR A 948 14.84 44.72 2.16
N THR A 949 14.50 43.76 3.01
CA THR A 949 14.42 44.00 4.44
C THR A 949 15.57 43.24 5.09
N ASP A 950 16.40 44.01 5.77
CA ASP A 950 17.51 43.58 6.56
C ASP A 950 17.19 42.38 7.45
N ARG A 951 17.97 41.30 7.34
CA ARG A 951 18.13 40.34 8.41
C ARG A 951 19.51 40.49 9.02
N PRO A 952 19.67 40.54 10.36
CA PRO A 952 20.97 40.52 11.01
C PRO A 952 21.66 39.16 10.73
N GLN A 953 22.95 39.25 10.63
CA GLN A 953 23.91 38.15 10.40
C GLN A 953 23.84 37.06 11.47
#